data_47e34c0cd9b7ab0700d9cb86bbd9a414
#
_entry.id   47e34c0cd9b7ab0700d9cb86bbd9a414
#
_cell.length_a   1.000
_cell.length_b   1.000
_cell.length_c   1.000
_cell.angle_alpha   90.00
_cell.angle_beta   90.00
_cell.angle_gamma   90.00
#
_symmetry.space_group_name_H-M   'P 1'
#
loop_
_entity.id
_entity.type
_entity.pdbx_description
1 polymer ?
#
loop_
_entity_poly.entity_id
_entity_poly.type
_entity_poly.pdbx_seq_one_letter_code
_entity_poly.pdbx_strand_id
1 'polypeptide(L)'
;MLCGAALVAILPSSLMAQTANEAEDEAIIVTASRPIAESEAAALQVQKNSDSLVTVVASDSVGRLPDQNVAQATGRLPGVAVERDQGQARYISIRGAPNYWTTLSFDGINVVSPEGRDARFDSIPSAIAAQIIVSKAVTPDMPGETVSGNVNVITRSAFDYSGLHFAGKAGYGVAELGNRPQYEGSAVVSTRVPAGEGEIGVLVSGSYYQRDMITDNFETDYERVSQDQRPGALTRFWAHETENKLYRLTRRNWSISGRLDWKPNADNMISLRSIFTTFTDDEMRDNYRFDLDDRQSELVADTAACGTALNSTPTTTGYADVCIGNTPFKGTVYGIDIRQRSTLRAFEQSIFTNTLEGTHEFGDGWKINWLGNVTESKDDRSVVGETTWDSPSTRTLRPTVGYDFSDPNFGRLSLFNTIQLSSPTRYQAGTQVTDIDSFTKPLSGFSVLDAVDTTKAYTAKFVVSRETEFLGGDAVLKAGFQYDQRTKTVDESNISLNSAAQFATIGISTTYNGFSLDTPFKGEIPMGYTFRYFDADKMRAASEAARSAFTFSPATGNIYDVREEVLAAYLMGTVRYDWGSAIGGARIERVKNIGTAVATIAGVTAPVTAESSGTLVFPSMHLNFDVDTDKKLRIGFTSGAARADYDQLRPNVTVDDSNQRISGGNPAVKPERSYGLDAYYEHYVQPQGYFMLGAFYKKVEDVLYTSRSIFGSNALDTNGIDRSGYAFSGITNGGSGRVFGVEAAAQMQLDPYVSDLGLPDWMGGFGITANATYNDSEVTKPAILDATGAILSPERKVPLPGTSEVVYNIGAYYEKYGLSLRLQYQNRTTWADGFADNLDSAGDTYWADDDELDFSVRYEISNGFEVYFDASNLLNNPGRRYSDPSSILNAQGITTPFTSGYTIEWERFGRRYSGGIRVNF
;
A
#
# COMPACT_ATOMS: atom_id res chain seq x y z
N MET A 1 23.02 12.44 23.29
CA MET A 1 23.92 13.52 23.78
C MET A 1 23.22 14.85 23.52
N LEU A 2 23.20 15.71 24.54
CA LEU A 2 22.47 16.96 24.60
C LEU A 2 22.77 17.92 23.44
N CYS A 3 21.72 18.49 22.82
CA CYS A 3 21.81 19.77 22.17
C CYS A 3 20.87 20.74 22.89
N GLY A 4 21.48 21.74 23.52
CA GLY A 4 20.78 22.75 24.27
C GLY A 4 20.07 23.75 23.37
N ALA A 5 18.83 24.06 23.74
CA ALA A 5 18.03 25.11 23.14
C ALA A 5 18.49 26.48 23.65
N ALA A 6 18.88 27.36 22.74
CA ALA A 6 19.02 28.77 23.02
C ALA A 6 17.73 29.49 22.62
N LEU A 7 16.96 29.91 23.60
CA LEU A 7 15.81 30.81 23.44
C LEU A 7 16.34 32.25 23.33
N VAL A 8 16.14 32.86 22.15
CA VAL A 8 16.32 34.31 22.01
C VAL A 8 14.93 34.96 22.00
N ALA A 9 14.63 35.71 23.04
CA ALA A 9 13.43 36.54 23.14
C ALA A 9 13.57 37.79 22.27
N ILE A 10 12.67 38.01 21.32
CA ILE A 10 12.52 39.26 20.61
C ILE A 10 11.11 39.79 20.85
N LEU A 11 11.02 41.00 21.46
CA LEU A 11 9.79 41.74 21.72
C LEU A 11 9.24 42.40 20.43
N PRO A 12 7.92 42.64 20.31
CA PRO A 12 7.33 43.13 19.09
C PRO A 12 7.36 44.65 19.01
N SER A 13 7.69 45.18 17.83
CA SER A 13 7.44 46.55 17.45
C SER A 13 6.15 46.62 16.63
N SER A 14 5.27 47.54 17.05
CA SER A 14 3.97 47.84 16.47
C SER A 14 4.04 48.26 14.98
N LEU A 15 3.21 47.65 14.15
CA LEU A 15 3.02 48.04 12.75
C LEU A 15 1.68 48.70 12.54
N MET A 16 1.72 49.91 11.94
CA MET A 16 0.56 50.63 11.47
C MET A 16 0.00 50.01 10.17
N ALA A 17 -1.32 50.01 10.10
CA ALA A 17 -2.04 49.54 8.91
C ALA A 17 -1.92 50.58 7.80
N GLN A 18 -1.56 50.18 6.59
CA GLN A 18 -1.78 50.93 5.36
C GLN A 18 -2.74 50.16 4.45
N THR A 19 -3.80 50.83 4.06
CA THR A 19 -4.77 50.39 3.06
C THR A 19 -4.12 50.38 1.68
N ALA A 20 -4.16 49.28 0.96
CA ALA A 20 -3.83 49.22 -0.45
C ALA A 20 -5.03 48.75 -1.25
N ASN A 21 -5.29 49.43 -2.33
CA ASN A 21 -6.34 49.20 -3.31
C ASN A 21 -6.06 48.00 -4.21
N GLU A 22 -7.15 47.46 -4.69
CA GLU A 22 -7.41 46.40 -5.61
C GLU A 22 -6.46 46.25 -6.81
N ALA A 23 -5.99 45.01 -7.05
CA ALA A 23 -5.80 44.42 -8.38
C ALA A 23 -5.90 42.89 -8.23
N GLU A 24 -6.79 42.33 -9.01
CA GLU A 24 -7.13 40.93 -9.06
C GLU A 24 -5.97 40.07 -9.54
N ASP A 25 -5.47 39.22 -8.65
CA ASP A 25 -4.93 37.90 -8.92
C ASP A 25 -5.08 37.14 -7.60
N GLU A 26 -6.16 36.40 -7.45
CA GLU A 26 -6.41 35.60 -6.26
C GLU A 26 -5.42 34.42 -6.24
N ALA A 27 -4.16 34.68 -5.92
CA ALA A 27 -3.29 33.72 -5.30
C ALA A 27 -3.97 33.30 -3.99
N ILE A 28 -4.25 32.00 -3.84
CA ILE A 28 -4.82 31.44 -2.62
C ILE A 28 -3.82 31.70 -1.51
N ILE A 29 -4.00 32.81 -0.78
CA ILE A 29 -3.20 33.11 0.41
C ILE A 29 -3.63 32.14 1.49
N VAL A 30 -2.80 31.14 1.76
CA VAL A 30 -2.96 30.21 2.88
C VAL A 30 -2.64 31.00 4.16
N THR A 31 -3.65 31.66 4.73
CA THR A 31 -3.53 32.25 6.06
C THR A 31 -3.74 31.17 7.10
N ALA A 32 -2.82 31.11 8.03
CA ALA A 32 -2.79 30.22 9.14
C ALA A 32 -4.01 30.36 10.05
N SER A 33 -4.78 29.31 10.25
CA SER A 33 -5.98 29.18 11.10
C SER A 33 -7.34 29.50 10.45
N ARG A 34 -7.53 29.18 9.19
CA ARG A 34 -8.90 29.13 8.65
C ARG A 34 -9.66 27.96 9.29
N PRO A 35 -10.95 28.13 9.61
CA PRO A 35 -11.83 26.98 9.87
C PRO A 35 -11.72 25.94 8.75
N ILE A 36 -11.87 24.65 9.06
CA ILE A 36 -11.75 23.58 8.05
C ILE A 36 -12.74 23.82 6.91
N ALA A 37 -13.95 24.30 7.21
CA ALA A 37 -14.96 24.60 6.21
C ALA A 37 -14.54 25.67 5.21
N GLU A 38 -13.82 26.72 5.63
CA GLU A 38 -13.27 27.74 4.71
C GLU A 38 -12.14 27.16 3.85
N SER A 39 -11.34 26.29 4.42
CA SER A 39 -10.27 25.59 3.74
C SER A 39 -10.83 24.62 2.68
N GLU A 40 -11.90 23.90 3.01
CA GLU A 40 -12.62 23.04 2.07
C GLU A 40 -13.27 23.87 0.95
N ALA A 41 -13.83 25.03 1.25
CA ALA A 41 -14.36 25.96 0.25
C ALA A 41 -13.28 26.42 -0.73
N ALA A 42 -12.07 26.74 -0.24
CA ALA A 42 -10.93 27.09 -1.10
C ALA A 42 -10.51 25.91 -1.99
N ALA A 43 -10.49 24.68 -1.47
CA ALA A 43 -10.22 23.48 -2.26
C ALA A 43 -11.28 23.27 -3.36
N LEU A 44 -12.56 23.53 -3.05
CA LEU A 44 -13.65 23.46 -4.03
C LEU A 44 -13.49 24.52 -5.14
N GLN A 45 -12.93 25.69 -4.85
CA GLN A 45 -12.62 26.69 -5.90
C GLN A 45 -11.51 26.18 -6.84
N VAL A 46 -10.45 25.57 -6.32
CA VAL A 46 -9.42 24.93 -7.15
C VAL A 46 -10.03 23.85 -8.04
N GLN A 47 -10.89 23.00 -7.47
CA GLN A 47 -11.61 21.97 -8.22
C GLN A 47 -12.51 22.56 -9.31
N LYS A 48 -13.29 23.60 -8.98
CA LYS A 48 -14.20 24.30 -9.92
C LYS A 48 -13.44 24.90 -11.11
N ASN A 49 -12.25 25.46 -10.87
CA ASN A 49 -11.46 26.15 -11.88
C ASN A 49 -10.52 25.21 -12.65
N SER A 50 -10.41 23.95 -12.25
CA SER A 50 -9.56 22.97 -12.93
C SER A 50 -10.07 22.65 -14.34
N ASP A 51 -9.12 22.53 -15.28
CA ASP A 51 -9.38 22.12 -16.68
C ASP A 51 -9.82 20.66 -16.79
N SER A 52 -9.39 19.80 -15.86
CA SER A 52 -9.74 18.37 -15.82
C SER A 52 -10.51 18.00 -14.55
N LEU A 53 -11.00 16.75 -14.49
CA LEU A 53 -11.69 16.25 -13.31
C LEU A 53 -10.69 15.94 -12.19
N VAL A 54 -10.67 16.76 -11.16
CA VAL A 54 -9.83 16.64 -9.98
C VAL A 54 -10.67 16.66 -8.70
N THR A 55 -10.13 16.07 -7.64
CA THR A 55 -10.60 16.26 -6.27
C THR A 55 -9.43 16.76 -5.42
N VAL A 56 -9.70 17.65 -4.48
CA VAL A 56 -8.64 18.37 -3.76
C VAL A 56 -8.81 18.20 -2.26
N VAL A 57 -7.72 17.84 -1.57
CA VAL A 57 -7.62 17.96 -0.10
C VAL A 57 -7.02 19.31 0.22
N ALA A 58 -7.74 20.11 0.99
CA ALA A 58 -7.31 21.43 1.37
C ALA A 58 -6.05 21.40 2.26
N SER A 59 -5.19 22.38 2.12
CA SER A 59 -3.93 22.49 2.86
C SER A 59 -4.14 22.54 4.37
N ASP A 60 -5.16 23.24 4.84
CA ASP A 60 -5.47 23.34 6.26
C ASP A 60 -6.14 22.08 6.82
N SER A 61 -6.70 21.23 5.96
CA SER A 61 -7.22 19.91 6.32
C SER A 61 -6.12 18.87 6.45
N VAL A 62 -4.99 19.03 5.71
CA VAL A 62 -3.85 18.13 5.79
C VAL A 62 -3.23 18.20 7.19
N GLY A 63 -3.20 17.06 7.87
CA GLY A 63 -2.67 16.95 9.22
C GLY A 63 -3.56 17.56 10.34
N ARG A 64 -4.77 18.04 10.03
CA ARG A 64 -5.79 18.41 11.04
C ARG A 64 -6.69 17.24 11.46
N LEU A 65 -6.75 16.20 10.67
CA LEU A 65 -7.32 14.91 11.04
C LEU A 65 -6.19 13.98 11.50
N PRO A 66 -6.45 12.80 12.01
CA PRO A 66 -5.41 11.86 12.44
C PRO A 66 -4.63 11.27 11.25
N ASP A 67 -4.28 12.10 10.27
CA ASP A 67 -3.63 11.72 9.02
C ASP A 67 -2.13 11.64 9.20
N GLN A 68 -1.60 10.44 9.26
CA GLN A 68 -0.17 10.20 9.40
C GLN A 68 0.59 10.39 8.09
N ASN A 69 -0.06 10.03 6.98
CA ASN A 69 0.51 10.07 5.63
C ASN A 69 -0.52 10.55 4.59
N VAL A 70 -0.04 10.70 3.36
CA VAL A 70 -0.85 11.17 2.22
C VAL A 70 -2.01 10.22 1.89
N ALA A 71 -1.83 8.89 2.04
CA ALA A 71 -2.91 7.95 1.77
C ALA A 71 -4.09 8.15 2.73
N GLN A 72 -3.84 8.29 4.03
CA GLN A 72 -4.89 8.54 5.00
C GLN A 72 -5.66 9.82 4.69
N ALA A 73 -4.93 10.89 4.33
CA ALA A 73 -5.54 12.18 3.99
C ALA A 73 -6.46 12.10 2.77
N THR A 74 -6.09 11.31 1.75
CA THR A 74 -6.86 11.18 0.50
C THR A 74 -8.00 10.18 0.57
N GLY A 75 -7.97 9.23 1.50
CA GLY A 75 -8.99 8.16 1.62
C GLY A 75 -10.42 8.67 1.85
N ARG A 76 -10.59 9.95 2.20
CA ARG A 76 -11.89 10.60 2.39
C ARG A 76 -12.44 11.24 1.12
N LEU A 77 -11.68 11.26 0.03
CA LEU A 77 -12.13 11.85 -1.23
C LEU A 77 -13.07 10.92 -1.99
N PRO A 78 -14.04 11.47 -2.75
CA PRO A 78 -14.90 10.65 -3.60
C PRO A 78 -14.08 9.77 -4.56
N GLY A 79 -14.46 8.51 -4.71
CA GLY A 79 -13.79 7.58 -5.62
C GLY A 79 -12.39 7.13 -5.19
N VAL A 80 -11.99 7.40 -3.96
CA VAL A 80 -10.69 6.98 -3.42
C VAL A 80 -10.91 5.94 -2.32
N ALA A 81 -10.21 4.81 -2.42
CA ALA A 81 -10.13 3.79 -1.40
C ALA A 81 -8.67 3.62 -0.94
N VAL A 82 -8.48 3.21 0.29
CA VAL A 82 -7.15 3.00 0.89
C VAL A 82 -6.96 1.52 1.20
N GLU A 83 -5.78 1.01 0.93
CA GLU A 83 -5.34 -0.30 1.40
C GLU A 83 -4.41 -0.10 2.59
N ARG A 84 -4.66 -0.88 3.65
CA ARG A 84 -3.92 -0.78 4.91
C ARG A 84 -3.04 -2.01 5.14
N ASP A 85 -1.93 -1.77 5.80
CA ASP A 85 -1.04 -2.80 6.32
C ASP A 85 -0.89 -2.58 7.82
N GLN A 86 -1.34 -3.55 8.61
CA GLN A 86 -1.34 -3.47 10.07
C GLN A 86 -2.01 -2.16 10.58
N GLY A 87 -3.13 -1.79 9.98
CA GLY A 87 -3.89 -0.58 10.30
C GLY A 87 -3.24 0.74 9.91
N GLN A 88 -2.21 0.74 9.06
CA GLN A 88 -1.63 1.93 8.45
C GLN A 88 -1.96 2.00 6.97
N ALA A 89 -2.50 3.14 6.51
CA ALA A 89 -2.75 3.39 5.11
C ALA A 89 -1.45 3.35 4.30
N ARG A 90 -1.39 2.51 3.27
CA ARG A 90 -0.18 2.26 2.47
C ARG A 90 -0.39 2.60 1.00
N TYR A 91 -1.43 2.07 0.37
CA TYR A 91 -1.72 2.26 -1.04
C TYR A 91 -3.07 2.94 -1.26
N ILE A 92 -3.20 3.58 -2.43
CA ILE A 92 -4.41 4.28 -2.84
C ILE A 92 -4.95 3.63 -4.11
N SER A 93 -6.22 3.22 -4.06
CA SER A 93 -7.00 2.78 -5.21
C SER A 93 -7.96 3.89 -5.63
N ILE A 94 -7.92 4.31 -6.89
CA ILE A 94 -8.80 5.34 -7.44
C ILE A 94 -9.86 4.66 -8.31
N ARG A 95 -11.16 4.88 -8.01
CA ARG A 95 -12.30 4.32 -8.76
C ARG A 95 -12.30 2.80 -8.84
N GLY A 96 -11.92 2.16 -7.73
CA GLY A 96 -11.85 0.71 -7.65
C GLY A 96 -10.81 0.07 -8.58
N ALA A 97 -9.89 0.83 -9.14
CA ALA A 97 -8.81 0.30 -9.95
C ALA A 97 -7.68 -0.26 -9.07
N PRO A 98 -6.88 -1.20 -9.57
CA PRO A 98 -5.70 -1.69 -8.87
C PRO A 98 -4.78 -0.54 -8.45
N ASN A 99 -4.13 -0.65 -7.29
CA ASN A 99 -3.25 0.38 -6.74
C ASN A 99 -2.08 0.75 -7.67
N TYR A 100 -1.52 -0.21 -8.41
CA TYR A 100 -0.43 0.00 -9.37
C TYR A 100 -0.83 0.81 -10.62
N TRP A 101 -2.14 1.14 -10.79
CA TRP A 101 -2.61 2.09 -11.80
C TRP A 101 -2.62 3.54 -11.30
N THR A 102 -2.36 3.76 -10.01
CA THR A 102 -2.30 5.08 -9.38
C THR A 102 -0.86 5.56 -9.38
N THR A 103 -0.62 6.77 -9.88
CA THR A 103 0.69 7.40 -9.85
C THR A 103 0.79 8.45 -8.76
N LEU A 104 2.01 8.64 -8.22
CA LEU A 104 2.34 9.68 -7.25
C LEU A 104 3.21 10.74 -7.92
N SER A 105 2.93 12.01 -7.66
CA SER A 105 3.81 13.10 -8.06
C SER A 105 4.01 14.13 -6.96
N PHE A 106 5.18 14.79 -6.99
CA PHE A 106 5.45 16.01 -6.26
C PHE A 106 5.48 17.17 -7.27
N ASP A 107 4.57 18.14 -7.10
CA ASP A 107 4.45 19.32 -7.98
C ASP A 107 4.43 18.94 -9.48
N GLY A 108 3.72 17.86 -9.82
CA GLY A 108 3.55 17.40 -11.21
C GLY A 108 4.68 16.54 -11.77
N ILE A 109 5.66 16.13 -10.96
CA ILE A 109 6.75 15.22 -11.34
C ILE A 109 6.49 13.86 -10.71
N ASN A 110 6.37 12.82 -11.52
CA ASN A 110 6.19 11.47 -11.01
C ASN A 110 7.39 11.03 -10.20
N VAL A 111 7.12 10.57 -8.99
CA VAL A 111 8.13 10.04 -8.05
C VAL A 111 8.12 8.53 -8.14
N VAL A 112 9.31 7.96 -8.22
CA VAL A 112 9.46 6.50 -8.22
C VAL A 112 9.43 6.01 -6.78
N SER A 113 8.55 5.04 -6.51
CA SER A 113 8.49 4.36 -5.23
C SER A 113 9.77 3.55 -4.96
N PRO A 114 10.17 3.40 -3.69
CA PRO A 114 11.31 2.55 -3.34
C PRO A 114 11.14 1.08 -3.75
N GLU A 115 9.95 0.50 -3.59
CA GLU A 115 9.69 -0.92 -3.90
C GLU A 115 9.66 -1.20 -5.39
N GLY A 116 8.87 -0.44 -6.14
CA GLY A 116 8.65 -0.68 -7.57
C GLY A 116 7.88 0.46 -8.21
N ARG A 117 6.92 0.11 -9.08
CA ARG A 117 6.02 1.10 -9.72
C ARG A 117 4.86 1.49 -8.84
N ASP A 118 4.47 0.64 -7.90
CA ASP A 118 3.37 0.89 -6.99
C ASP A 118 3.66 2.13 -6.14
N ALA A 119 2.77 3.10 -6.18
CA ALA A 119 2.94 4.32 -5.40
C ALA A 119 2.69 4.02 -3.93
N ARG A 120 3.76 3.95 -3.15
CA ARG A 120 3.72 3.71 -1.71
C ARG A 120 3.66 5.02 -0.95
N PHE A 121 2.54 5.27 -0.30
CA PHE A 121 2.24 6.55 0.34
C PHE A 121 2.55 6.61 1.83
N ASP A 122 2.80 5.49 2.50
CA ASP A 122 3.18 5.44 3.91
C ASP A 122 4.58 6.03 4.17
N SER A 123 5.44 6.09 3.16
CA SER A 123 6.72 6.78 3.20
C SER A 123 6.61 8.31 3.05
N ILE A 124 5.40 8.87 2.82
CA ILE A 124 5.19 10.29 2.53
C ILE A 124 4.36 10.92 3.65
N PRO A 125 5.02 11.63 4.60
CA PRO A 125 4.32 12.32 5.67
C PRO A 125 3.38 13.41 5.13
N SER A 126 2.18 13.49 5.68
CA SER A 126 1.21 14.54 5.29
C SER A 126 1.73 15.96 5.53
N ALA A 127 2.69 16.15 6.42
CA ALA A 127 3.26 17.45 6.79
C ALA A 127 4.01 18.18 5.66
N ILE A 128 4.50 17.47 4.63
CA ILE A 128 5.19 18.10 3.48
C ILE A 128 4.21 18.76 2.50
N ALA A 129 2.93 18.34 2.52
CA ALA A 129 1.93 18.82 1.59
C ALA A 129 1.38 20.20 1.99
N ALA A 130 1.32 21.12 1.04
CA ALA A 130 0.45 22.29 1.09
C ALA A 130 -0.98 21.88 0.68
N GLN A 131 -1.09 21.07 -0.35
CA GLN A 131 -2.33 20.61 -0.93
C GLN A 131 -2.11 19.24 -1.58
N ILE A 132 -3.14 18.42 -1.65
CA ILE A 132 -3.10 17.15 -2.39
C ILE A 132 -4.19 17.22 -3.45
N ILE A 133 -3.79 17.04 -4.71
CA ILE A 133 -4.70 17.02 -5.86
C ILE A 133 -4.77 15.60 -6.41
N VAL A 134 -5.96 15.02 -6.40
CA VAL A 134 -6.22 13.72 -7.03
C VAL A 134 -6.86 13.95 -8.40
N SER A 135 -6.09 13.76 -9.46
CA SER A 135 -6.54 13.86 -10.84
C SER A 135 -7.10 12.51 -11.30
N LYS A 136 -8.38 12.48 -11.62
CA LYS A 136 -9.10 11.27 -12.07
C LYS A 136 -9.17 11.16 -13.60
N ALA A 137 -8.92 12.25 -14.31
CA ALA A 137 -8.91 12.31 -15.76
C ALA A 137 -7.64 13.02 -16.23
N VAL A 138 -6.87 12.37 -17.09
CA VAL A 138 -5.57 12.83 -17.57
C VAL A 138 -5.68 13.76 -18.76
N THR A 139 -4.86 14.81 -18.76
CA THR A 139 -4.63 15.70 -19.89
C THR A 139 -3.33 15.34 -20.62
N PRO A 140 -3.10 15.80 -21.87
CA PRO A 140 -1.91 15.40 -22.65
C PRO A 140 -0.56 15.81 -22.04
N ASP A 141 -0.53 16.79 -21.14
CA ASP A 141 0.68 17.25 -20.45
C ASP A 141 1.06 16.38 -19.23
N MET A 142 0.18 15.44 -18.84
CA MET A 142 0.44 14.43 -17.82
C MET A 142 1.08 13.17 -18.42
N PRO A 143 1.90 12.40 -17.65
CA PRO A 143 2.47 11.14 -18.09
C PRO A 143 1.43 10.11 -18.49
N GLY A 144 1.69 9.37 -19.60
CA GLY A 144 0.80 8.33 -20.10
C GLY A 144 0.69 7.10 -19.21
N GLU A 145 1.58 6.92 -18.23
CA GLU A 145 1.53 5.83 -17.25
C GLU A 145 0.40 6.00 -16.20
N THR A 146 -0.40 7.05 -16.30
CA THR A 146 -1.53 7.32 -15.41
C THR A 146 -2.80 6.68 -15.95
N VAL A 147 -3.25 5.57 -15.34
CA VAL A 147 -4.45 4.83 -15.78
C VAL A 147 -5.66 5.13 -14.91
N SER A 148 -5.58 4.97 -13.59
CA SER A 148 -6.69 5.23 -12.68
C SER A 148 -6.75 6.69 -12.27
N GLY A 149 -5.61 7.28 -11.99
CA GLY A 149 -5.46 8.67 -11.59
C GLY A 149 -4.05 8.97 -11.07
N ASN A 150 -3.84 10.24 -10.76
CA ASN A 150 -2.59 10.72 -10.18
C ASN A 150 -2.86 11.43 -8.86
N VAL A 151 -2.08 11.10 -7.84
CA VAL A 151 -2.05 11.81 -6.56
C VAL A 151 -0.87 12.76 -6.58
N ASN A 152 -1.15 14.06 -6.75
CA ASN A 152 -0.14 15.10 -6.83
C ASN A 152 -0.05 15.85 -5.50
N VAL A 153 1.07 15.71 -4.82
CA VAL A 153 1.39 16.42 -3.58
C VAL A 153 2.00 17.76 -3.94
N ILE A 154 1.27 18.83 -3.73
CA ILE A 154 1.77 20.19 -3.91
C ILE A 154 2.55 20.60 -2.67
N THR A 155 3.79 21.00 -2.84
CA THR A 155 4.66 21.44 -1.75
C THR A 155 4.46 22.93 -1.42
N ARG A 156 4.75 23.30 -0.19
CA ARG A 156 4.63 24.68 0.29
C ARG A 156 5.69 25.59 -0.29
N SER A 157 5.35 26.87 -0.52
CA SER A 157 6.27 27.93 -0.92
C SER A 157 6.29 29.05 0.13
N ALA A 158 7.39 29.78 0.21
CA ALA A 158 7.45 31.00 1.02
C ALA A 158 6.52 32.09 0.45
N PHE A 159 6.15 31.99 -0.83
CA PHE A 159 5.20 32.92 -1.47
C PHE A 159 3.74 32.65 -1.10
N ASP A 160 3.45 31.52 -0.43
CA ASP A 160 2.13 31.24 0.15
C ASP A 160 1.86 32.08 1.41
N TYR A 161 2.86 32.80 1.94
CA TYR A 161 2.81 33.56 3.19
C TYR A 161 3.24 35.00 3.00
N SER A 162 2.70 35.93 3.81
CA SER A 162 2.94 37.36 3.69
C SER A 162 4.28 37.85 4.29
N GLY A 163 5.11 36.97 4.86
CA GLY A 163 6.37 37.42 5.51
C GLY A 163 7.04 36.24 6.25
N LEU A 164 7.62 36.54 7.42
CA LEU A 164 8.12 35.47 8.30
C LEU A 164 6.92 34.66 8.81
N HIS A 165 6.96 33.37 8.57
CA HIS A 165 5.93 32.44 9.00
C HIS A 165 6.57 31.27 9.76
N PHE A 166 5.94 30.87 10.85
CA PHE A 166 6.30 29.71 11.65
C PHE A 166 5.05 28.88 11.97
N ALA A 167 5.06 27.62 11.62
CA ALA A 167 4.05 26.65 12.06
C ALA A 167 4.71 25.43 12.69
N GLY A 168 4.11 24.91 13.75
CA GLY A 168 4.63 23.74 14.45
C GLY A 168 3.53 22.86 15.04
N LYS A 169 3.81 21.56 15.18
CA LYS A 169 2.95 20.56 15.82
C LYS A 169 3.81 19.68 16.72
N ALA A 170 3.32 19.36 17.93
CA ALA A 170 3.91 18.36 18.80
C ALA A 170 2.81 17.55 19.48
N GLY A 171 2.94 16.23 19.48
CA GLY A 171 1.94 15.33 20.00
C GLY A 171 2.50 14.05 20.57
N TYR A 172 1.71 13.47 21.47
CA TYR A 172 1.94 12.18 22.10
C TYR A 172 0.67 11.34 21.98
N GLY A 173 0.84 10.05 21.77
CA GLY A 173 -0.28 9.12 21.67
C GLY A 173 0.06 7.74 22.21
N VAL A 174 -0.95 6.87 22.15
CA VAL A 174 -0.86 5.50 22.61
C VAL A 174 -1.68 4.59 21.70
N ALA A 175 -1.10 3.45 21.30
CA ALA A 175 -1.84 2.34 20.73
C ALA A 175 -2.36 1.45 21.86
N GLU A 176 -3.67 1.14 21.84
CA GLU A 176 -4.36 0.36 22.88
C GLU A 176 -3.75 -1.04 23.01
N LEU A 177 -3.55 -1.72 21.87
CA LEU A 177 -2.95 -3.05 21.87
C LEU A 177 -1.49 -2.98 22.32
N GLY A 178 -1.20 -3.60 23.44
CA GLY A 178 0.11 -3.60 24.08
C GLY A 178 0.50 -2.29 24.79
N ASN A 179 -0.39 -1.29 24.85
CA ASN A 179 -0.13 0.03 25.46
C ASN A 179 1.16 0.68 24.95
N ARG A 180 1.27 0.84 23.62
CA ARG A 180 2.49 1.28 22.93
C ARG A 180 2.48 2.78 22.64
N PRO A 181 3.59 3.49 22.90
CA PRO A 181 3.67 4.94 22.67
C PRO A 181 3.71 5.31 21.20
N GLN A 182 3.25 6.53 20.94
CA GLN A 182 3.32 7.21 19.65
C GLN A 182 3.81 8.65 19.86
N TYR A 183 4.65 9.13 18.95
CA TYR A 183 5.21 10.48 19.00
C TYR A 183 5.05 11.15 17.64
N GLU A 184 4.71 12.42 17.64
CA GLU A 184 4.67 13.19 16.40
C GLU A 184 5.18 14.62 16.62
N GLY A 185 5.82 15.17 15.59
CA GLY A 185 6.27 16.55 15.58
C GLY A 185 6.50 17.03 14.16
N SER A 186 6.17 18.30 13.91
CA SER A 186 6.52 18.95 12.65
C SER A 186 6.75 20.43 12.85
N ALA A 187 7.56 21.02 11.98
CA ALA A 187 7.80 22.46 11.96
C ALA A 187 7.99 22.94 10.52
N VAL A 188 7.49 24.15 10.24
CA VAL A 188 7.67 24.88 8.99
C VAL A 188 8.14 26.29 9.35
N VAL A 189 9.20 26.73 8.69
CA VAL A 189 9.69 28.11 8.79
C VAL A 189 9.86 28.63 7.38
N SER A 190 9.30 29.81 7.11
CA SER A 190 9.49 30.48 5.81
C SER A 190 9.65 31.97 5.96
N THR A 191 10.34 32.59 5.00
CA THR A 191 10.48 34.05 4.92
C THR A 191 10.69 34.46 3.47
N ARG A 192 10.35 35.74 3.21
CA ARG A 192 10.69 36.42 1.95
C ARG A 192 11.61 37.59 2.22
N VAL A 193 12.60 37.72 1.37
CA VAL A 193 13.56 38.84 1.44
C VAL A 193 13.65 39.55 0.10
N PRO A 194 13.63 40.89 0.06
CA PRO A 194 13.82 41.65 -1.17
C PRO A 194 15.18 41.32 -1.83
N ALA A 195 15.20 41.16 -3.15
CA ALA A 195 16.41 40.85 -3.93
C ALA A 195 16.39 41.62 -5.25
N GLY A 196 16.97 42.82 -5.25
CA GLY A 196 16.89 43.75 -6.38
C GLY A 196 15.49 44.30 -6.55
N GLU A 197 14.91 44.17 -7.76
CA GLU A 197 13.51 44.54 -8.06
C GLU A 197 12.49 43.47 -7.66
N GLY A 198 12.98 42.28 -7.25
CA GLY A 198 12.18 41.15 -6.91
C GLY A 198 12.37 40.64 -5.49
N GLU A 199 12.04 39.36 -5.26
CA GLU A 199 12.08 38.74 -3.95
C GLU A 199 12.70 37.34 -4.03
N ILE A 200 13.33 36.91 -2.94
CA ILE A 200 13.72 35.51 -2.69
C ILE A 200 12.89 34.98 -1.55
N GLY A 201 12.20 33.87 -1.80
CA GLY A 201 11.49 33.12 -0.80
C GLY A 201 12.32 31.92 -0.35
N VAL A 202 12.40 31.69 0.98
CA VAL A 202 13.06 30.53 1.57
C VAL A 202 12.08 29.84 2.50
N LEU A 203 11.93 28.52 2.33
CA LEU A 203 11.11 27.70 3.18
C LEU A 203 11.91 26.44 3.57
N VAL A 204 11.84 26.08 4.86
CA VAL A 204 12.34 24.81 5.37
C VAL A 204 11.24 24.16 6.22
N SER A 205 11.00 22.89 6.00
CA SER A 205 10.08 22.12 6.84
C SER A 205 10.69 20.78 7.24
N GLY A 206 10.23 20.27 8.37
CA GLY A 206 10.60 18.93 8.84
C GLY A 206 9.48 18.29 9.63
N SER A 207 9.43 16.97 9.61
CA SER A 207 8.49 16.18 10.39
C SER A 207 9.14 14.93 10.95
N TYR A 208 8.62 14.48 12.07
CA TYR A 208 8.95 13.22 12.70
C TYR A 208 7.67 12.56 13.21
N TYR A 209 7.53 11.29 12.93
CA TYR A 209 6.47 10.44 13.43
C TYR A 209 7.05 9.09 13.85
N GLN A 210 6.71 8.62 15.03
CA GLN A 210 7.04 7.28 15.52
C GLN A 210 5.80 6.62 16.11
N ARG A 211 5.60 5.36 15.79
CA ARG A 211 4.56 4.51 16.33
C ARG A 211 5.15 3.18 16.74
N ASP A 212 5.10 2.88 18.02
CA ASP A 212 5.35 1.53 18.52
C ASP A 212 4.02 0.77 18.51
N MET A 213 4.02 -0.48 18.08
CA MET A 213 2.79 -1.25 17.98
C MET A 213 3.03 -2.75 18.15
N ILE A 214 1.95 -3.44 18.47
CA ILE A 214 1.80 -4.89 18.40
C ILE A 214 0.74 -5.17 17.37
N THR A 215 0.95 -6.20 16.54
CA THR A 215 -0.07 -6.77 15.68
C THR A 215 -0.15 -8.25 15.94
N ASP A 216 -1.37 -8.71 16.20
CA ASP A 216 -1.75 -10.09 16.37
C ASP A 216 -2.27 -10.60 15.02
N ASN A 217 -1.77 -11.74 14.56
CA ASN A 217 -2.13 -12.27 13.27
C ASN A 217 -2.31 -13.80 13.35
N PHE A 218 -3.34 -14.29 12.69
CA PHE A 218 -3.64 -15.69 12.48
C PHE A 218 -3.77 -15.96 10.98
N GLU A 219 -3.05 -16.94 10.48
CA GLU A 219 -3.13 -17.35 9.08
C GLU A 219 -3.43 -18.84 8.95
N THR A 220 -4.09 -19.22 7.86
CA THR A 220 -4.39 -20.61 7.55
C THR A 220 -4.38 -20.83 6.05
N ASP A 221 -3.63 -21.83 5.60
CA ASP A 221 -3.66 -22.31 4.24
C ASP A 221 -4.65 -23.47 4.12
N TYR A 222 -5.58 -23.35 3.18
CA TYR A 222 -6.52 -24.39 2.83
C TYR A 222 -6.21 -24.93 1.43
N GLU A 223 -6.18 -26.24 1.31
CA GLU A 223 -5.99 -26.88 0.02
C GLU A 223 -6.85 -28.12 -0.13
N ARG A 224 -7.05 -28.53 -1.38
CA ARG A 224 -7.65 -29.81 -1.72
C ARG A 224 -6.55 -30.76 -2.12
N VAL A 225 -6.22 -31.70 -1.25
CA VAL A 225 -5.19 -32.70 -1.53
C VAL A 225 -5.79 -33.83 -2.32
N SER A 226 -5.41 -33.97 -3.57
CA SER A 226 -5.94 -35.03 -4.49
C SER A 226 -5.64 -36.44 -4.02
N GLN A 227 -4.61 -36.63 -3.21
CA GLN A 227 -4.20 -37.94 -2.63
C GLN A 227 -4.68 -38.14 -1.19
N ASP A 228 -5.36 -37.14 -0.62
CA ASP A 228 -5.91 -37.24 0.74
C ASP A 228 -7.03 -38.28 0.78
N GLN A 229 -6.84 -39.32 1.60
CA GLN A 229 -7.79 -40.42 1.76
C GLN A 229 -8.83 -40.13 2.86
N ARG A 230 -8.84 -38.95 3.48
CA ARG A 230 -9.88 -38.60 4.46
C ARG A 230 -11.27 -38.61 3.81
N PRO A 231 -12.33 -38.96 4.52
CA PRO A 231 -13.68 -38.98 3.96
C PRO A 231 -14.07 -37.62 3.39
N GLY A 232 -14.35 -37.59 2.09
CA GLY A 232 -14.73 -36.36 1.37
C GLY A 232 -13.56 -35.44 1.05
N ALA A 233 -12.32 -35.87 1.13
CA ALA A 233 -11.11 -35.08 0.85
C ALA A 233 -11.11 -34.48 -0.57
N LEU A 234 -11.56 -35.24 -1.58
CA LEU A 234 -11.66 -34.79 -2.96
C LEU A 234 -12.77 -33.73 -3.19
N THR A 235 -13.63 -33.51 -2.22
CA THR A 235 -14.78 -32.59 -2.28
C THR A 235 -14.73 -31.51 -1.19
N ARG A 236 -13.64 -31.45 -0.41
CA ARG A 236 -13.50 -30.53 0.72
C ARG A 236 -12.10 -29.92 0.71
N PHE A 237 -12.03 -28.69 1.19
CA PHE A 237 -10.77 -28.03 1.48
C PHE A 237 -10.45 -28.23 2.97
N TRP A 238 -9.22 -28.57 3.25
CA TRP A 238 -8.71 -28.81 4.60
C TRP A 238 -7.65 -27.76 4.93
N ALA A 239 -7.58 -27.36 6.18
CA ALA A 239 -6.44 -26.60 6.65
C ALA A 239 -5.20 -27.48 6.54
N HIS A 240 -4.31 -27.13 5.65
CA HIS A 240 -3.02 -27.77 5.46
C HIS A 240 -2.04 -27.28 6.52
N GLU A 241 -2.02 -25.98 6.72
CA GLU A 241 -1.13 -25.29 7.61
C GLU A 241 -1.87 -24.16 8.33
N THR A 242 -1.50 -23.92 9.59
CA THR A 242 -1.96 -22.71 10.28
C THR A 242 -0.82 -22.05 11.03
N GLU A 243 -0.81 -20.73 11.05
CA GLU A 243 0.22 -19.93 11.68
C GLU A 243 -0.38 -18.92 12.68
N ASN A 244 0.30 -18.74 13.80
CA ASN A 244 0.11 -17.56 14.65
C ASN A 244 1.35 -16.70 14.58
N LYS A 245 1.17 -15.45 14.17
CA LYS A 245 2.25 -14.47 14.09
C LYS A 245 1.99 -13.34 15.06
N LEU A 246 3.01 -12.98 15.81
CA LEU A 246 3.00 -11.79 16.62
C LEU A 246 4.09 -10.84 16.13
N TYR A 247 3.66 -9.64 15.82
CA TYR A 247 4.54 -8.57 15.43
C TYR A 247 4.68 -7.57 16.58
N ARG A 248 5.90 -7.26 16.95
CA ARG A 248 6.27 -6.14 17.82
C ARG A 248 7.14 -5.24 16.97
N LEU A 249 6.67 -4.06 16.66
CA LEU A 249 7.38 -3.22 15.70
C LEU A 249 7.35 -1.74 16.10
N THR A 250 8.32 -1.03 15.57
CA THR A 250 8.42 0.43 15.65
C THR A 250 8.52 0.98 14.24
N ARG A 251 7.47 1.69 13.80
CA ARG A 251 7.47 2.43 12.55
C ARG A 251 7.84 3.88 12.81
N ARG A 252 8.74 4.41 11.96
CA ARG A 252 9.15 5.82 12.01
C ARG A 252 9.10 6.41 10.61
N ASN A 253 8.58 7.62 10.53
CA ASN A 253 8.75 8.48 9.37
C ASN A 253 9.46 9.74 9.82
N TRP A 254 10.43 10.19 9.06
CA TRP A 254 10.90 11.55 9.18
C TRP A 254 11.14 12.14 7.80
N SER A 255 10.95 13.44 7.72
CA SER A 255 11.19 14.16 6.48
C SER A 255 11.82 15.51 6.75
N ILE A 256 12.57 15.96 5.77
CA ILE A 256 13.03 17.35 5.68
C ILE A 256 12.79 17.82 4.25
N SER A 257 12.27 19.03 4.10
CA SER A 257 12.16 19.67 2.80
C SER A 257 12.65 21.10 2.85
N GLY A 258 13.25 21.53 1.75
CA GLY A 258 13.70 22.88 1.55
C GLY A 258 13.25 23.41 0.18
N ARG A 259 12.84 24.66 0.13
CA ARG A 259 12.47 25.35 -1.11
C ARG A 259 13.08 26.74 -1.14
N LEU A 260 13.72 27.05 -2.25
CA LEU A 260 14.26 28.36 -2.58
C LEU A 260 13.59 28.84 -3.86
N ASP A 261 12.80 29.88 -3.76
CA ASP A 261 12.12 30.51 -4.88
C ASP A 261 12.74 31.90 -5.13
N TRP A 262 13.18 32.16 -6.35
CA TRP A 262 13.68 33.44 -6.76
C TRP A 262 12.75 34.05 -7.81
N LYS A 263 12.08 35.11 -7.45
CA LYS A 263 11.18 35.89 -8.33
C LYS A 263 11.82 37.25 -8.63
N PRO A 264 12.69 37.35 -9.66
CA PRO A 264 13.42 38.58 -9.98
C PRO A 264 12.49 39.72 -10.42
N ASN A 265 11.32 39.40 -10.99
CA ASN A 265 10.24 40.29 -11.39
C ASN A 265 8.92 39.54 -11.50
N ALA A 266 7.85 40.17 -11.94
CA ALA A 266 6.52 39.54 -12.05
C ALA A 266 6.50 38.38 -13.03
N ASP A 267 7.28 38.43 -14.10
CA ASP A 267 7.23 37.53 -15.25
C ASP A 267 8.16 36.31 -15.11
N ASN A 268 9.06 36.33 -14.14
CA ASN A 268 10.09 35.30 -14.02
C ASN A 268 10.16 34.70 -12.62
N MET A 269 10.21 33.39 -12.56
CA MET A 269 10.41 32.62 -11.32
C MET A 269 11.33 31.44 -11.56
N ILE A 270 12.29 31.25 -10.66
CA ILE A 270 13.15 30.06 -10.61
C ILE A 270 13.03 29.46 -9.22
N SER A 271 12.80 28.15 -9.15
CA SER A 271 12.60 27.43 -7.90
C SER A 271 13.54 26.24 -7.81
N LEU A 272 14.17 26.06 -6.65
CA LEU A 272 14.90 24.86 -6.26
C LEU A 272 14.16 24.21 -5.09
N ARG A 273 13.75 22.95 -5.27
CA ARG A 273 13.08 22.15 -4.25
C ARG A 273 13.90 20.91 -3.94
N SER A 274 14.04 20.60 -2.68
CA SER A 274 14.69 19.39 -2.20
C SER A 274 13.83 18.73 -1.12
N ILE A 275 13.52 17.47 -1.29
CA ILE A 275 12.71 16.69 -0.35
C ILE A 275 13.47 15.40 -0.03
N PHE A 276 13.63 15.13 1.24
CA PHE A 276 14.09 13.84 1.75
C PHE A 276 13.06 13.29 2.72
N THR A 277 12.63 12.06 2.50
CA THR A 277 11.71 11.36 3.40
C THR A 277 12.14 9.92 3.61
N THR A 278 11.91 9.41 4.83
CA THR A 278 12.18 8.01 5.18
C THR A 278 10.97 7.38 5.83
N PHE A 279 10.89 6.08 5.69
CA PHE A 279 10.02 5.18 6.45
C PHE A 279 10.88 4.03 6.96
N THR A 280 10.87 3.79 8.27
CA THR A 280 11.53 2.62 8.86
C THR A 280 10.51 1.75 9.57
N ASP A 281 10.70 0.44 9.48
CA ASP A 281 9.92 -0.58 10.18
C ASP A 281 10.89 -1.56 10.86
N ASP A 282 11.18 -1.30 12.15
CA ASP A 282 11.97 -2.19 12.99
C ASP A 282 11.03 -3.26 13.55
N GLU A 283 11.05 -4.43 12.97
CA GLU A 283 10.11 -5.52 13.25
C GLU A 283 10.77 -6.68 13.99
N MET A 284 10.11 -7.12 15.04
CA MET A 284 10.34 -8.39 15.72
C MET A 284 9.11 -9.27 15.53
N ARG A 285 9.26 -10.35 14.76
CA ARG A 285 8.18 -11.29 14.49
C ARG A 285 8.47 -12.64 15.11
N ASP A 286 7.57 -13.09 15.96
CA ASP A 286 7.49 -14.46 16.44
C ASP A 286 6.38 -15.20 15.68
N ASN A 287 6.69 -16.32 15.07
CA ASN A 287 5.77 -17.09 14.25
C ASN A 287 5.77 -18.56 14.69
N TYR A 288 4.59 -19.10 15.00
CA TYR A 288 4.34 -20.52 15.22
C TYR A 288 3.52 -21.09 14.08
N ARG A 289 4.10 -22.03 13.37
CA ARG A 289 3.49 -22.80 12.29
C ARG A 289 3.15 -24.20 12.77
N PHE A 290 1.94 -24.64 12.45
CA PHE A 290 1.42 -25.98 12.69
C PHE A 290 1.15 -26.64 11.35
N ASP A 291 1.89 -27.68 11.05
CA ASP A 291 1.68 -28.50 9.87
C ASP A 291 0.61 -29.56 10.18
N LEU A 292 -0.65 -29.23 9.84
CA LEU A 292 -1.80 -30.08 10.09
C LEU A 292 -1.86 -31.27 9.13
N ASP A 293 -0.97 -31.30 8.16
CA ASP A 293 -0.90 -32.25 7.07
C ASP A 293 0.57 -32.66 6.79
N ASP A 294 1.37 -32.88 7.83
CA ASP A 294 2.84 -33.08 7.72
C ASP A 294 3.24 -34.28 6.81
N ARG A 295 2.28 -35.00 6.25
CA ARG A 295 2.46 -36.13 5.33
C ARG A 295 1.47 -36.13 4.17
N GLN A 296 1.31 -35.04 3.55
CA GLN A 296 0.39 -34.70 2.46
C GLN A 296 -0.27 -35.85 1.67
N SER A 297 0.53 -36.78 1.19
CA SER A 297 0.07 -37.92 0.37
C SER A 297 -0.35 -39.14 1.18
N GLU A 298 -0.14 -39.16 2.49
CA GLU A 298 -0.29 -40.34 3.33
C GLU A 298 -1.30 -40.17 4.48
N LEU A 299 -2.04 -39.06 4.51
CA LEU A 299 -3.10 -38.87 5.50
C LEU A 299 -4.24 -39.82 5.25
N VAL A 300 -4.26 -40.90 5.97
CA VAL A 300 -5.31 -41.92 5.94
C VAL A 300 -6.18 -41.71 7.14
N ALA A 301 -7.49 -41.50 6.90
CA ALA A 301 -8.45 -41.41 7.99
C ALA A 301 -8.48 -42.74 8.75
N ASP A 302 -8.42 -42.69 10.08
CA ASP A 302 -8.65 -43.86 10.91
C ASP A 302 -10.07 -44.42 10.68
N THR A 303 -10.21 -45.73 10.55
CA THR A 303 -11.50 -46.42 10.41
C THR A 303 -12.29 -46.49 11.72
N ALA A 304 -11.66 -46.22 12.87
CA ALA A 304 -12.32 -46.13 14.17
C ALA A 304 -12.69 -44.66 14.46
N ALA A 305 -13.91 -44.41 14.93
CA ALA A 305 -14.28 -43.11 15.44
C ALA A 305 -13.34 -42.70 16.57
N CYS A 306 -12.85 -41.48 16.55
CA CYS A 306 -12.16 -40.90 17.68
C CYS A 306 -13.14 -40.77 18.84
N GLY A 307 -13.11 -41.67 19.75
CA GLY A 307 -13.90 -41.63 20.98
C GLY A 307 -13.52 -40.44 21.85
N THR A 308 -14.11 -40.36 23.02
CA THR A 308 -13.78 -39.33 24.03
C THR A 308 -12.32 -39.31 24.46
N ALA A 309 -11.56 -40.40 24.14
CA ALA A 309 -10.15 -40.53 24.44
C ALA A 309 -9.21 -39.94 23.39
N LEU A 310 -9.72 -39.34 22.30
CA LEU A 310 -8.89 -38.73 21.23
C LEU A 310 -7.74 -39.67 20.80
N ASN A 311 -8.03 -40.83 20.29
CA ASN A 311 -7.00 -41.77 19.83
C ASN A 311 -7.15 -42.12 18.35
N SER A 312 -6.01 -42.39 17.71
CA SER A 312 -5.94 -42.89 16.34
C SER A 312 -5.88 -44.41 16.30
N THR A 313 -6.37 -44.99 15.22
CA THR A 313 -6.23 -46.43 14.94
C THR A 313 -5.46 -46.61 13.64
N PRO A 314 -4.35 -47.39 13.61
CA PRO A 314 -3.56 -47.56 12.40
C PRO A 314 -4.38 -48.26 11.30
N THR A 315 -4.18 -47.82 10.07
CA THR A 315 -4.66 -48.55 8.90
C THR A 315 -3.61 -49.53 8.42
N THR A 316 -3.98 -50.51 7.60
CA THR A 316 -3.05 -51.55 7.12
C THR A 316 -2.02 -51.04 6.10
N THR A 317 -2.18 -49.83 5.60
CA THR A 317 -1.42 -49.28 4.47
C THR A 317 -0.85 -47.87 4.67
N GLY A 318 -1.03 -47.27 5.82
CA GLY A 318 -0.57 -45.89 6.06
C GLY A 318 -0.54 -45.45 7.52
N TYR A 319 -0.29 -44.19 7.74
CA TYR A 319 -0.25 -43.59 9.06
C TYR A 319 -1.65 -43.06 9.43
N ALA A 320 -2.13 -43.41 10.60
CA ALA A 320 -3.39 -42.89 11.13
C ALA A 320 -3.12 -41.59 11.92
N ASP A 321 -2.97 -40.50 11.23
CA ASP A 321 -2.65 -39.19 11.84
C ASP A 321 -3.91 -38.41 12.23
N VAL A 322 -5.05 -38.77 11.67
CA VAL A 322 -6.34 -38.07 11.88
C VAL A 322 -7.43 -39.04 12.29
N CYS A 323 -8.46 -38.56 12.97
CA CYS A 323 -9.64 -39.31 13.33
C CYS A 323 -10.67 -39.32 12.19
N ILE A 324 -11.40 -40.45 12.04
CA ILE A 324 -12.44 -40.56 11.02
C ILE A 324 -13.57 -39.53 11.18
N GLY A 325 -13.78 -39.01 12.39
CA GLY A 325 -14.75 -37.94 12.70
C GLY A 325 -14.26 -36.53 12.41
N ASN A 326 -13.01 -36.36 11.94
CA ASN A 326 -12.48 -35.03 11.60
C ASN A 326 -13.28 -34.42 10.43
N THR A 327 -13.49 -33.12 10.53
CA THR A 327 -14.07 -32.28 9.47
C THR A 327 -13.09 -31.17 9.10
N PRO A 328 -13.23 -30.47 8.00
CA PRO A 328 -12.40 -29.31 7.69
C PRO A 328 -12.35 -28.26 8.82
N PHE A 329 -13.38 -28.21 9.66
CA PHE A 329 -13.54 -27.17 10.68
C PHE A 329 -13.24 -27.64 12.10
N LYS A 330 -13.23 -28.95 12.35
CA LYS A 330 -13.01 -29.46 13.69
C LYS A 330 -12.46 -30.86 13.66
N GLY A 331 -11.42 -31.10 14.46
CA GLY A 331 -10.82 -32.40 14.54
C GLY A 331 -9.56 -32.45 15.40
N THR A 332 -8.85 -33.58 15.28
CA THR A 332 -7.61 -33.86 16.02
C THR A 332 -6.60 -34.47 15.06
N VAL A 333 -5.36 -34.01 15.11
CA VAL A 333 -4.20 -34.54 14.38
C VAL A 333 -3.09 -34.85 15.38
N TYR A 334 -2.47 -36.04 15.26
CA TYR A 334 -1.57 -36.60 16.27
C TYR A 334 -0.10 -36.43 15.92
N GLY A 335 0.68 -35.87 16.86
CA GLY A 335 2.14 -35.79 16.75
C GLY A 335 2.59 -35.01 15.52
N ILE A 336 1.94 -33.84 15.28
CA ILE A 336 2.21 -33.01 14.12
C ILE A 336 3.52 -32.25 14.23
N ASP A 337 4.06 -31.84 13.10
CA ASP A 337 5.21 -30.95 13.05
C ASP A 337 4.81 -29.54 13.46
N ILE A 338 5.62 -28.93 14.31
CA ILE A 338 5.53 -27.52 14.65
C ILE A 338 6.86 -26.86 14.35
N ARG A 339 6.79 -25.70 13.75
CA ARG A 339 7.94 -24.85 13.48
C ARG A 339 7.76 -23.51 14.16
N GLN A 340 8.79 -23.04 14.83
CA GLN A 340 8.88 -21.68 15.27
C GLN A 340 9.90 -20.93 14.45
N ARG A 341 9.54 -19.73 13.98
CA ARG A 341 10.44 -18.82 13.31
C ARG A 341 10.46 -17.50 14.06
N SER A 342 11.63 -16.99 14.37
CA SER A 342 11.80 -15.68 14.97
C SER A 342 12.61 -14.82 14.01
N THR A 343 12.07 -13.67 13.61
CA THR A 343 12.70 -12.77 12.64
C THR A 343 12.90 -11.40 13.26
N LEU A 344 14.13 -10.87 13.17
CA LEU A 344 14.44 -9.49 13.47
C LEU A 344 14.78 -8.78 12.15
N ARG A 345 13.94 -7.84 11.74
CA ARG A 345 14.07 -7.10 10.51
C ARG A 345 14.29 -5.62 10.80
N ALA A 346 15.22 -5.00 10.09
CA ALA A 346 15.35 -3.56 10.00
C ALA A 346 15.06 -3.17 8.55
N PHE A 347 13.85 -2.69 8.31
CA PHE A 347 13.38 -2.28 7.00
C PHE A 347 13.44 -0.76 6.91
N GLU A 348 14.03 -0.23 5.85
CA GLU A 348 14.11 1.21 5.62
C GLU A 348 13.83 1.56 4.17
N GLN A 349 12.92 2.50 3.98
CA GLN A 349 12.66 3.13 2.69
C GLN A 349 13.03 4.60 2.75
N SER A 350 13.56 5.12 1.66
CA SER A 350 13.85 6.55 1.53
C SER A 350 13.60 7.05 0.12
N ILE A 351 13.21 8.32 0.02
CA ILE A 351 13.07 9.05 -1.24
C ILE A 351 13.82 10.37 -1.07
N PHE A 352 14.79 10.62 -1.95
CA PHE A 352 15.49 11.88 -2.06
C PHE A 352 15.27 12.46 -3.45
N THR A 353 14.55 13.57 -3.54
CA THR A 353 14.20 14.20 -4.82
C THR A 353 14.59 15.68 -4.82
N ASN A 354 15.17 16.13 -5.92
CA ASN A 354 15.61 17.50 -6.13
C ASN A 354 15.10 18.00 -7.48
N THR A 355 14.45 19.14 -7.48
CA THR A 355 13.89 19.76 -8.69
C THR A 355 14.37 21.18 -8.81
N LEU A 356 14.94 21.51 -9.96
CA LEU A 356 15.19 22.86 -10.40
C LEU A 356 14.24 23.18 -11.54
N GLU A 357 13.46 24.23 -11.41
CA GLU A 357 12.50 24.64 -12.43
C GLU A 357 12.51 26.14 -12.68
N GLY A 358 12.05 26.53 -13.84
CA GLY A 358 11.87 27.92 -14.18
C GLY A 358 10.58 28.17 -14.97
N THR A 359 9.96 29.31 -14.67
CA THR A 359 8.78 29.84 -15.37
C THR A 359 9.13 31.22 -15.87
N HIS A 360 8.91 31.47 -17.16
CA HIS A 360 9.22 32.72 -17.81
C HIS A 360 8.05 33.15 -18.70
N GLU A 361 7.51 34.33 -18.46
CA GLU A 361 6.47 34.94 -19.26
C GLU A 361 7.07 36.01 -20.14
N PHE A 362 6.64 36.06 -21.39
CA PHE A 362 7.12 36.99 -22.40
C PHE A 362 5.95 37.75 -23.00
N GLY A 363 6.21 38.87 -23.63
CA GLY A 363 5.19 39.63 -24.37
C GLY A 363 4.44 38.72 -25.39
N ASP A 364 3.25 39.17 -25.80
CA ASP A 364 2.35 38.48 -26.74
C ASP A 364 1.83 37.09 -26.24
N GLY A 365 1.71 36.90 -24.91
CA GLY A 365 1.11 35.73 -24.28
C GLY A 365 1.98 34.48 -24.33
N TRP A 366 3.27 34.57 -24.58
CA TRP A 366 4.20 33.46 -24.56
C TRP A 366 4.66 33.15 -23.15
N LYS A 367 4.64 31.83 -22.78
CA LYS A 367 5.18 31.33 -21.52
C LYS A 367 6.03 30.09 -21.75
N ILE A 368 7.18 30.06 -21.10
CA ILE A 368 8.09 28.91 -21.11
C ILE A 368 8.21 28.37 -19.69
N ASN A 369 8.03 27.04 -19.53
CA ASN A 369 8.32 26.31 -18.32
C ASN A 369 9.36 25.23 -18.63
N TRP A 370 10.36 25.13 -17.77
CA TRP A 370 11.35 24.06 -17.85
C TRP A 370 11.63 23.53 -16.46
N LEU A 371 11.99 22.24 -16.40
CA LEU A 371 12.45 21.62 -15.16
C LEU A 371 13.47 20.51 -15.41
N GLY A 372 14.33 20.33 -14.43
CA GLY A 372 15.20 19.18 -14.28
C GLY A 372 15.00 18.56 -12.89
N ASN A 373 14.84 17.26 -12.82
CA ASN A 373 14.66 16.54 -11.56
C ASN A 373 15.63 15.36 -11.47
N VAL A 374 16.13 15.12 -10.27
CA VAL A 374 16.90 13.92 -9.91
C VAL A 374 16.25 13.32 -8.66
N THR A 375 15.86 12.06 -8.74
CA THR A 375 15.29 11.29 -7.62
C THR A 375 16.10 10.01 -7.40
N GLU A 376 16.41 9.72 -6.14
CA GLU A 376 16.90 8.44 -5.69
C GLU A 376 15.95 7.89 -4.64
N SER A 377 15.42 6.69 -4.88
CA SER A 377 14.58 5.94 -3.96
C SER A 377 15.30 4.65 -3.57
N LYS A 378 15.33 4.35 -2.27
CA LYS A 378 16.01 3.17 -1.73
C LYS A 378 15.04 2.36 -0.88
N ASP A 379 15.07 1.04 -1.05
CA ASP A 379 14.33 0.06 -0.25
C ASP A 379 15.34 -0.94 0.34
N ASP A 380 15.61 -0.82 1.64
CA ASP A 380 16.46 -1.73 2.39
C ASP A 380 15.56 -2.77 3.08
N ARG A 381 15.54 -3.99 2.54
CA ARG A 381 14.73 -5.13 3.02
C ARG A 381 15.54 -6.11 3.86
N SER A 382 16.67 -5.66 4.40
CA SER A 382 17.59 -6.51 5.12
C SER A 382 16.96 -7.14 6.35
N VAL A 383 17.28 -8.42 6.58
CA VAL A 383 16.91 -9.18 7.79
C VAL A 383 18.15 -9.29 8.66
N VAL A 384 18.10 -8.65 9.83
CA VAL A 384 19.20 -8.64 10.80
C VAL A 384 19.50 -10.06 11.24
N GLY A 385 18.46 -10.88 11.49
CA GLY A 385 18.61 -12.29 11.79
C GLY A 385 17.26 -13.00 11.79
N GLU A 386 17.28 -14.23 11.34
CA GLU A 386 16.14 -15.15 11.42
C GLU A 386 16.60 -16.49 11.98
N THR A 387 15.83 -17.05 12.93
CA THR A 387 16.02 -18.39 13.46
C THR A 387 14.86 -19.27 13.08
N THR A 388 15.15 -20.54 12.80
CA THR A 388 14.14 -21.59 12.61
C THR A 388 14.36 -22.70 13.62
N TRP A 389 13.27 -23.08 14.30
CA TRP A 389 13.23 -24.12 15.33
C TRP A 389 12.19 -25.15 14.93
N ASP A 390 12.61 -26.36 14.60
CA ASP A 390 11.72 -27.41 14.13
C ASP A 390 11.51 -28.48 15.21
N SER A 391 10.35 -29.11 15.18
CA SER A 391 10.08 -30.26 16.02
C SER A 391 11.03 -31.43 15.69
N PRO A 392 11.36 -32.30 16.67
CA PRO A 392 12.06 -33.54 16.39
C PRO A 392 11.27 -34.46 15.45
N SER A 393 11.94 -35.34 14.73
CA SER A 393 11.27 -36.37 13.89
C SER A 393 10.44 -37.36 14.67
N THR A 394 10.67 -37.51 15.97
CA THR A 394 9.96 -38.46 16.85
C THR A 394 8.59 -37.90 17.22
N ARG A 395 7.51 -38.50 16.75
CA ARG A 395 6.13 -38.05 16.95
C ARG A 395 5.71 -37.88 18.42
N THR A 396 6.19 -38.69 19.32
CA THR A 396 5.87 -38.59 20.76
C THR A 396 6.48 -37.33 21.42
N LEU A 397 7.39 -36.68 20.75
CA LEU A 397 7.97 -35.38 21.18
C LEU A 397 7.26 -34.18 20.54
N ARG A 398 6.29 -34.43 19.65
CA ARG A 398 5.50 -33.43 18.95
C ARG A 398 4.12 -33.29 19.59
N PRO A 399 3.45 -32.16 19.47
CA PRO A 399 2.08 -31.99 19.98
C PRO A 399 1.06 -32.80 19.18
N THR A 400 0.07 -33.32 19.88
CA THR A 400 -1.24 -33.64 19.30
C THR A 400 -2.08 -32.36 19.34
N VAL A 401 -2.71 -31.98 18.23
CA VAL A 401 -3.47 -30.75 18.09
C VAL A 401 -4.93 -31.04 17.83
N GLY A 402 -5.79 -30.55 18.73
CA GLY A 402 -7.21 -30.41 18.47
C GLY A 402 -7.45 -29.03 17.84
N TYR A 403 -7.97 -28.99 16.61
CA TYR A 403 -8.28 -27.75 15.92
C TYR A 403 -9.78 -27.49 15.88
N ASP A 404 -10.14 -26.21 15.95
CA ASP A 404 -11.53 -25.73 15.82
C ASP A 404 -11.54 -24.45 14.99
N PHE A 405 -11.89 -24.56 13.70
CA PHE A 405 -12.05 -23.49 12.72
C PHE A 405 -13.53 -23.16 12.46
N SER A 406 -14.43 -23.46 13.40
CA SER A 406 -15.84 -23.13 13.25
C SER A 406 -16.13 -21.64 13.44
N ASP A 407 -15.25 -20.88 14.06
CA ASP A 407 -15.29 -19.43 14.06
C ASP A 407 -14.82 -18.93 12.67
N PRO A 408 -15.60 -18.10 11.96
CA PRO A 408 -15.23 -17.63 10.64
C PRO A 408 -14.06 -16.62 10.63
N ASN A 409 -13.61 -16.14 11.79
CA ASN A 409 -12.56 -15.15 11.89
C ASN A 409 -11.19 -15.78 12.12
N PHE A 410 -11.07 -16.67 13.08
CA PHE A 410 -9.80 -17.32 13.41
C PHE A 410 -10.00 -18.71 14.01
N GLY A 411 -9.00 -19.57 13.86
CA GLY A 411 -8.97 -20.91 14.42
C GLY A 411 -8.48 -20.95 15.86
N ARG A 412 -8.94 -21.96 16.60
CA ARG A 412 -8.44 -22.26 17.94
C ARG A 412 -7.73 -23.61 17.93
N LEU A 413 -6.58 -23.66 18.59
CA LEU A 413 -5.79 -24.87 18.70
C LEU A 413 -5.68 -25.27 20.17
N SER A 414 -5.95 -26.55 20.47
CA SER A 414 -5.71 -27.15 21.78
C SER A 414 -4.56 -28.12 21.66
N LEU A 415 -3.53 -27.93 22.46
CA LEU A 415 -2.31 -28.75 22.42
C LEU A 415 -2.33 -29.81 23.50
N PHE A 416 -1.87 -31.01 23.15
CA PHE A 416 -1.75 -32.17 24.05
C PHE A 416 -0.40 -32.85 23.81
N ASN A 417 0.13 -33.49 24.85
CA ASN A 417 1.23 -34.43 24.66
C ASN A 417 0.78 -35.61 23.79
N THR A 418 1.65 -36.12 22.95
CA THR A 418 1.39 -37.30 22.11
C THR A 418 1.86 -38.57 22.80
N ILE A 419 0.93 -39.50 23.02
CA ILE A 419 1.22 -40.83 23.61
C ILE A 419 1.17 -41.86 22.49
N GLN A 420 2.25 -42.64 22.34
CA GLN A 420 2.26 -43.81 21.48
C GLN A 420 1.66 -44.98 22.21
N LEU A 421 0.72 -45.65 21.59
CA LEU A 421 0.11 -46.88 22.09
C LEU A 421 0.95 -48.12 21.72
N SER A 422 0.43 -49.31 21.98
CA SER A 422 1.13 -50.56 21.73
C SER A 422 1.53 -50.81 20.26
N SER A 423 0.80 -50.22 19.33
CA SER A 423 1.14 -50.22 17.90
C SER A 423 2.05 -49.03 17.57
N PRO A 424 3.10 -49.16 16.73
CA PRO A 424 3.99 -48.08 16.37
C PRO A 424 3.30 -46.92 15.63
N THR A 425 2.18 -47.18 15.00
CA THR A 425 1.43 -46.19 14.20
C THR A 425 0.16 -45.70 14.89
N ARG A 426 -0.04 -46.07 16.14
CA ARG A 426 -1.24 -45.68 16.92
C ARG A 426 -0.86 -44.70 18.02
N TYR A 427 -1.59 -43.56 18.04
CA TYR A 427 -1.34 -42.49 18.98
C TYR A 427 -2.62 -42.10 19.75
N GLN A 428 -2.42 -41.46 20.89
CA GLN A 428 -3.47 -40.91 21.73
C GLN A 428 -3.06 -39.53 22.24
N ALA A 429 -4.01 -38.64 22.39
CA ALA A 429 -3.80 -37.38 23.10
C ALA A 429 -3.56 -37.66 24.60
N GLY A 430 -2.48 -37.11 25.13
CA GLY A 430 -2.13 -37.14 26.54
C GLY A 430 -2.68 -35.93 27.31
N THR A 431 -1.92 -35.46 28.28
CA THR A 431 -2.24 -34.26 29.05
C THR A 431 -2.27 -33.03 28.16
N GLN A 432 -3.22 -32.14 28.41
CA GLN A 432 -3.27 -30.84 27.74
C GLN A 432 -2.05 -29.99 28.11
N VAL A 433 -1.52 -29.26 27.13
CA VAL A 433 -0.38 -28.36 27.24
C VAL A 433 -0.86 -26.95 26.91
N THR A 434 -0.56 -26.01 27.77
CA THR A 434 -0.92 -24.60 27.58
C THR A 434 0.28 -23.70 27.24
N ASP A 435 1.50 -24.20 27.37
CA ASP A 435 2.75 -23.53 27.01
C ASP A 435 3.42 -24.30 25.88
N ILE A 436 3.38 -23.77 24.65
CA ILE A 436 3.97 -24.42 23.47
C ILE A 436 5.50 -24.53 23.56
N ASP A 437 6.15 -23.67 24.37
CA ASP A 437 7.59 -23.67 24.55
C ASP A 437 8.07 -24.82 25.45
N SER A 438 7.13 -25.57 26.04
CA SER A 438 7.43 -26.86 26.72
C SER A 438 7.76 -27.99 25.74
N PHE A 439 7.35 -27.91 24.46
CA PHE A 439 7.75 -28.86 23.44
C PHE A 439 9.18 -28.59 22.98
N THR A 440 9.97 -29.64 22.85
CA THR A 440 11.36 -29.54 22.37
C THR A 440 11.37 -29.12 20.90
N LYS A 441 12.05 -28.03 20.61
CA LYS A 441 12.28 -27.51 19.25
C LYS A 441 13.77 -27.18 19.12
N PRO A 442 14.61 -28.09 18.56
CA PRO A 442 16.03 -27.78 18.29
C PRO A 442 16.14 -26.71 17.20
N LEU A 443 17.18 -25.89 17.30
CA LEU A 443 17.55 -24.96 16.24
C LEU A 443 17.91 -25.73 14.97
N SER A 444 17.22 -25.45 13.87
CA SER A 444 17.42 -26.07 12.55
C SER A 444 18.03 -25.09 11.53
N GLY A 445 17.84 -23.80 11.71
CA GLY A 445 18.36 -22.77 10.80
C GLY A 445 18.64 -21.44 11.49
N PHE A 446 19.64 -20.73 10.98
CA PHE A 446 19.90 -19.33 11.25
C PHE A 446 20.28 -18.65 9.93
N SER A 447 19.71 -17.49 9.66
CA SER A 447 20.05 -16.73 8.45
C SER A 447 20.15 -15.24 8.72
N VAL A 448 20.92 -14.57 7.86
CA VAL A 448 21.05 -13.12 7.76
C VAL A 448 20.87 -12.77 6.29
N LEU A 449 20.11 -11.74 6.00
CA LEU A 449 19.85 -11.26 4.65
C LEU A 449 20.24 -9.79 4.52
N ASP A 450 21.07 -9.46 3.54
CA ASP A 450 21.29 -8.09 3.07
C ASP A 450 20.61 -7.96 1.69
N ALA A 451 19.58 -7.12 1.61
CA ALA A 451 18.78 -6.92 0.41
C ALA A 451 18.46 -5.43 0.24
N VAL A 452 19.00 -4.84 -0.81
CA VAL A 452 18.85 -3.41 -1.09
C VAL A 452 18.44 -3.20 -2.54
N ASP A 453 17.31 -2.52 -2.70
CA ASP A 453 16.83 -2.03 -3.98
C ASP A 453 17.10 -0.53 -4.09
N THR A 454 17.62 -0.08 -5.21
CA THR A 454 17.83 1.33 -5.48
C THR A 454 17.22 1.70 -6.83
N THR A 455 16.38 2.73 -6.85
CA THR A 455 15.85 3.30 -8.09
C THR A 455 16.34 4.73 -8.26
N LYS A 456 17.06 5.01 -9.35
CA LYS A 456 17.50 6.35 -9.74
C LYS A 456 16.69 6.84 -10.93
N ALA A 457 16.16 8.05 -10.83
CA ALA A 457 15.39 8.67 -11.89
C ALA A 457 15.93 10.06 -12.23
N TYR A 458 15.95 10.35 -13.52
CA TYR A 458 16.30 11.66 -14.09
C TYR A 458 15.16 12.11 -14.99
N THR A 459 14.59 13.28 -14.73
CA THR A 459 13.51 13.86 -15.54
C THR A 459 13.92 15.23 -16.05
N ALA A 460 13.74 15.46 -17.33
CA ALA A 460 13.83 16.79 -17.93
C ALA A 460 12.55 17.09 -18.70
N LYS A 461 11.93 18.24 -18.46
CA LYS A 461 10.69 18.69 -19.12
C LYS A 461 10.85 20.10 -19.61
N PHE A 462 10.34 20.36 -20.82
CA PHE A 462 10.31 21.68 -21.45
C PHE A 462 8.93 21.90 -22.06
N VAL A 463 8.31 23.02 -21.73
CA VAL A 463 6.95 23.36 -22.16
C VAL A 463 6.92 24.78 -22.67
N VAL A 464 6.35 24.97 -23.84
CA VAL A 464 6.03 26.28 -24.41
C VAL A 464 4.52 26.40 -24.51
N SER A 465 3.97 27.49 -24.03
CA SER A 465 2.56 27.81 -24.21
C SER A 465 2.38 29.24 -24.76
N ARG A 466 1.25 29.44 -25.38
CA ARG A 466 0.87 30.72 -25.92
C ARG A 466 -0.61 30.98 -25.70
N GLU A 467 -0.93 32.14 -25.12
CA GLU A 467 -2.27 32.67 -25.09
C GLU A 467 -2.57 33.33 -26.43
N THR A 468 -3.71 33.03 -27.02
CA THR A 468 -4.11 33.52 -28.35
C THR A 468 -5.62 33.33 -28.55
N GLU A 469 -6.16 33.88 -29.62
CA GLU A 469 -7.49 33.48 -30.09
C GLU A 469 -7.38 32.25 -31.02
N PHE A 470 -8.19 31.26 -30.81
CA PHE A 470 -8.25 30.06 -31.65
C PHE A 470 -9.69 29.50 -31.70
N LEU A 471 -10.15 29.13 -32.90
CA LEU A 471 -11.52 28.61 -33.12
C LEU A 471 -12.62 29.52 -32.58
N GLY A 472 -12.40 30.81 -32.50
CA GLY A 472 -13.38 31.81 -32.04
C GLY A 472 -13.55 31.92 -30.53
N GLY A 473 -12.58 31.47 -29.78
CA GLY A 473 -12.51 31.61 -28.32
C GLY A 473 -11.10 31.93 -27.84
N ASP A 474 -10.99 32.39 -26.59
CA ASP A 474 -9.70 32.60 -25.92
C ASP A 474 -9.02 31.23 -25.71
N ALA A 475 -7.79 31.11 -26.18
CA ALA A 475 -7.12 29.85 -26.22
C ALA A 475 -5.73 29.85 -25.57
N VAL A 476 -5.37 28.77 -24.92
CA VAL A 476 -3.99 28.46 -24.52
C VAL A 476 -3.54 27.25 -25.32
N LEU A 477 -2.57 27.46 -26.23
CA LEU A 477 -1.93 26.38 -26.97
C LEU A 477 -0.63 25.99 -26.27
N LYS A 478 -0.44 24.70 -26.00
CA LYS A 478 0.68 24.15 -25.24
C LYS A 478 1.38 23.05 -26.01
N ALA A 479 2.69 23.12 -26.11
CA ALA A 479 3.54 22.05 -26.65
C ALA A 479 4.62 21.70 -25.63
N GLY A 480 4.86 20.43 -25.39
CA GLY A 480 5.85 19.98 -24.44
C GLY A 480 6.65 18.79 -24.87
N PHE A 481 7.84 18.71 -24.30
CA PHE A 481 8.77 17.62 -24.45
C PHE A 481 9.21 17.14 -23.06
N GLN A 482 9.36 15.82 -22.89
CA GLN A 482 9.82 15.23 -21.64
C GLN A 482 10.73 14.02 -21.94
N TYR A 483 11.80 13.95 -21.18
CA TYR A 483 12.69 12.79 -21.10
C TYR A 483 12.76 12.29 -19.68
N ASP A 484 12.48 11.01 -19.48
CA ASP A 484 12.64 10.30 -18.22
C ASP A 484 13.57 9.10 -18.40
N GLN A 485 14.51 8.93 -17.49
CA GLN A 485 15.32 7.74 -17.36
C GLN A 485 15.19 7.23 -15.93
N ARG A 486 14.85 5.95 -15.76
CA ARG A 486 14.76 5.27 -14.47
C ARG A 486 15.62 4.02 -14.51
N THR A 487 16.36 3.76 -13.45
CA THR A 487 17.18 2.53 -13.32
C THR A 487 16.89 1.92 -11.95
N LYS A 488 16.32 0.72 -11.94
CA LYS A 488 16.13 -0.11 -10.75
C LYS A 488 17.26 -1.12 -10.68
N THR A 489 18.01 -1.12 -9.56
CA THR A 489 19.06 -2.08 -9.26
C THR A 489 18.68 -2.82 -7.99
N VAL A 490 18.75 -4.13 -8.01
CA VAL A 490 18.48 -5.02 -6.86
C VAL A 490 19.72 -5.82 -6.56
N ASP A 491 20.21 -5.66 -5.33
CA ASP A 491 21.30 -6.43 -4.76
C ASP A 491 20.79 -7.24 -3.56
N GLU A 492 21.06 -8.56 -3.58
CA GLU A 492 20.66 -9.46 -2.52
C GLU A 492 21.72 -10.50 -2.23
N SER A 493 22.05 -10.67 -0.95
CA SER A 493 22.97 -11.70 -0.49
C SER A 493 22.62 -12.20 0.91
N ASN A 494 22.92 -13.44 1.21
CA ASN A 494 22.58 -14.06 2.48
C ASN A 494 23.70 -14.88 3.10
N ILE A 495 23.60 -15.08 4.42
CA ILE A 495 24.30 -16.12 5.17
C ILE A 495 23.21 -17.09 5.64
N SER A 496 23.35 -18.37 5.30
CA SER A 496 22.44 -19.44 5.78
C SER A 496 23.25 -20.52 6.48
N LEU A 497 22.92 -20.77 7.75
CA LEU A 497 23.55 -21.74 8.63
C LEU A 497 22.53 -22.80 9.02
N ASN A 498 22.89 -24.07 8.92
CA ASN A 498 21.98 -25.20 9.18
C ASN A 498 22.64 -26.39 9.89
N SER A 499 23.82 -26.19 10.45
CA SER A 499 24.54 -27.26 11.14
C SER A 499 24.96 -26.86 12.56
N ALA A 500 25.02 -27.86 13.46
CA ALA A 500 25.41 -27.66 14.85
C ALA A 500 26.80 -27.00 15.00
N ALA A 501 27.75 -27.32 14.10
CA ALA A 501 29.08 -26.71 14.11
C ALA A 501 29.03 -25.21 13.79
N GLN A 502 28.20 -24.79 12.83
CA GLN A 502 28.00 -23.39 12.48
C GLN A 502 27.29 -22.63 13.61
N PHE A 503 26.26 -23.23 14.23
CA PHE A 503 25.60 -22.65 15.41
C PHE A 503 26.54 -22.44 16.59
N ALA A 504 27.43 -23.42 16.85
CA ALA A 504 28.47 -23.29 17.88
C ALA A 504 29.44 -22.15 17.56
N THR A 505 29.77 -21.94 16.28
CA THR A 505 30.69 -20.87 15.85
C THR A 505 30.12 -19.47 16.17
N ILE A 506 28.81 -19.29 16.01
CA ILE A 506 28.15 -18.00 16.31
C ILE A 506 27.64 -17.92 17.76
N GLY A 507 27.83 -18.97 18.57
CA GLY A 507 27.46 -19.00 19.99
C GLY A 507 25.95 -18.92 20.26
N ILE A 508 25.09 -19.23 19.26
CA ILE A 508 23.65 -19.21 19.45
C ILE A 508 23.18 -20.41 20.27
N SER A 509 22.20 -20.21 21.17
CA SER A 509 21.57 -21.32 21.89
C SER A 509 20.89 -22.27 20.91
N THR A 510 21.04 -23.58 21.12
CA THR A 510 20.37 -24.62 20.33
C THR A 510 19.00 -25.00 20.88
N THR A 511 18.55 -24.36 21.98
CA THR A 511 17.20 -24.52 22.55
C THR A 511 16.50 -23.16 22.61
N TYR A 512 15.22 -23.14 22.28
CA TYR A 512 14.44 -21.90 22.28
C TYR A 512 14.39 -21.23 23.66
N ASN A 513 14.26 -22.02 24.73
CA ASN A 513 14.27 -21.48 26.09
C ASN A 513 15.55 -20.69 26.44
N GLY A 514 16.69 -21.07 25.87
CA GLY A 514 17.94 -20.31 25.99
C GLY A 514 17.99 -19.05 25.12
N PHE A 515 17.08 -18.92 24.15
CA PHE A 515 17.01 -17.83 23.18
C PHE A 515 15.83 -16.87 23.43
N SER A 516 14.78 -17.31 24.15
CA SER A 516 13.60 -16.51 24.46
C SER A 516 13.78 -15.62 25.69
N LEU A 517 12.86 -14.66 25.81
CA LEU A 517 12.61 -13.89 27.03
C LEU A 517 11.64 -14.65 27.94
N ASP A 518 11.65 -14.32 29.23
CA ASP A 518 10.61 -14.84 30.16
C ASP A 518 9.28 -14.10 30.06
N THR A 519 9.12 -13.24 29.07
CA THR A 519 7.92 -12.46 28.81
C THR A 519 6.94 -13.24 27.96
N PRO A 520 5.73 -13.56 28.47
CA PRO A 520 4.72 -14.25 27.67
C PRO A 520 4.10 -13.36 26.63
N PHE A 521 3.52 -13.98 25.61
CA PHE A 521 2.74 -13.31 24.58
C PHE A 521 1.58 -12.48 25.17
N LYS A 522 1.34 -11.33 24.57
CA LYS A 522 0.27 -10.39 24.94
C LYS A 522 -0.53 -9.96 23.72
N GLY A 523 -1.14 -10.90 23.04
CA GLY A 523 -2.09 -10.62 21.98
C GLY A 523 -3.54 -10.65 22.42
N GLU A 524 -4.46 -10.40 21.50
CA GLU A 524 -5.90 -10.46 21.70
C GLU A 524 -6.53 -11.74 21.11
N ILE A 525 -5.82 -12.46 20.22
CA ILE A 525 -6.30 -13.71 19.65
C ILE A 525 -6.28 -14.81 20.73
N PRO A 526 -7.40 -15.47 21.05
CA PRO A 526 -7.45 -16.54 22.03
C PRO A 526 -6.91 -17.86 21.41
N MET A 527 -5.61 -17.97 21.27
CA MET A 527 -4.93 -19.09 20.60
C MET A 527 -5.15 -20.45 21.28
N GLY A 528 -5.45 -20.48 22.58
CA GLY A 528 -5.55 -21.74 23.36
C GLY A 528 -4.23 -22.19 23.97
N TYR A 529 -3.15 -21.51 23.71
CA TYR A 529 -1.82 -21.74 24.28
C TYR A 529 -1.06 -20.42 24.44
N THR A 530 0.03 -20.45 25.20
CA THR A 530 0.96 -19.31 25.37
C THR A 530 2.32 -19.66 24.78
N PHE A 531 3.07 -18.64 24.38
CA PHE A 531 4.47 -18.72 24.03
C PHE A 531 5.25 -17.49 24.51
N ARG A 532 6.58 -17.52 24.39
CA ARG A 532 7.45 -16.44 24.79
C ARG A 532 8.01 -15.71 23.60
N TYR A 533 8.32 -14.44 23.81
CA TYR A 533 9.03 -13.64 22.81
C TYR A 533 10.49 -14.09 22.69
N PHE A 534 11.06 -14.05 21.49
CA PHE A 534 12.50 -14.17 21.32
C PHE A 534 13.24 -12.94 21.86
N ASP A 535 14.49 -13.12 22.22
CA ASP A 535 15.39 -12.07 22.69
C ASP A 535 16.12 -11.42 21.49
N ALA A 536 15.75 -10.17 21.16
CA ALA A 536 16.31 -9.44 20.04
C ALA A 536 17.82 -9.15 20.21
N ASP A 537 18.33 -9.01 21.44
CA ASP A 537 19.74 -8.76 21.67
C ASP A 537 20.57 -10.03 21.42
N LYS A 538 20.04 -11.20 21.78
CA LYS A 538 20.66 -12.48 21.39
C LYS A 538 20.66 -12.69 19.88
N MET A 539 19.57 -12.28 19.19
CA MET A 539 19.51 -12.32 17.73
C MET A 539 20.58 -11.43 17.10
N ARG A 540 20.72 -10.17 17.57
CA ARG A 540 21.76 -9.26 17.09
C ARG A 540 23.16 -9.80 17.32
N ALA A 541 23.44 -10.34 18.52
CA ALA A 541 24.74 -10.92 18.83
C ALA A 541 25.09 -12.10 17.93
N ALA A 542 24.11 -13.00 17.66
CA ALA A 542 24.29 -14.11 16.74
C ALA A 542 24.52 -13.63 15.29
N SER A 543 23.81 -12.58 14.86
CA SER A 543 23.97 -11.97 13.55
C SER A 543 25.37 -11.35 13.36
N GLU A 544 25.85 -10.58 14.33
CA GLU A 544 27.20 -9.99 14.30
C GLU A 544 28.29 -11.07 14.27
N ALA A 545 28.11 -12.15 15.03
CA ALA A 545 29.00 -13.30 14.99
C ALA A 545 28.97 -14.01 13.63
N ALA A 546 27.79 -14.17 13.03
CA ALA A 546 27.64 -14.76 11.70
C ALA A 546 28.30 -13.90 10.62
N ARG A 547 28.08 -12.58 10.63
CA ARG A 547 28.73 -11.63 9.71
C ARG A 547 30.26 -11.64 9.83
N SER A 548 30.77 -11.90 11.04
CA SER A 548 32.22 -11.96 11.29
C SER A 548 32.83 -13.28 10.86
N ALA A 549 32.12 -14.39 10.98
CA ALA A 549 32.64 -15.75 10.78
C ALA A 549 32.37 -16.32 9.38
N PHE A 550 31.36 -15.81 8.66
CA PHE A 550 30.89 -16.36 7.39
C PHE A 550 30.82 -15.27 6.31
N THR A 551 30.95 -15.69 5.05
CA THR A 551 30.85 -14.81 3.89
C THR A 551 29.42 -14.84 3.33
N PHE A 552 28.90 -13.69 2.95
CA PHE A 552 27.64 -13.58 2.23
C PHE A 552 27.71 -14.26 0.86
N SER A 553 26.65 -14.98 0.53
CA SER A 553 26.45 -15.62 -0.76
C SER A 553 25.44 -14.80 -1.58
N PRO A 554 25.78 -14.34 -2.79
CA PRO A 554 24.84 -13.62 -3.63
C PRO A 554 23.62 -14.49 -3.98
N ALA A 555 22.41 -13.94 -3.81
CA ALA A 555 21.17 -14.55 -4.26
C ALA A 555 20.95 -14.23 -5.75
N THR A 556 21.70 -14.87 -6.62
CA THR A 556 21.80 -14.53 -8.05
C THR A 556 20.47 -14.56 -8.80
N GLY A 557 19.48 -15.34 -8.33
CA GLY A 557 18.12 -15.36 -8.87
C GLY A 557 17.34 -14.07 -8.64
N ASN A 558 17.71 -13.28 -7.65
CA ASN A 558 17.03 -12.04 -7.25
C ASN A 558 17.79 -10.77 -7.67
N ILE A 559 19.05 -10.91 -8.12
CA ILE A 559 19.88 -9.78 -8.52
C ILE A 559 19.57 -9.39 -9.97
N TYR A 560 19.18 -8.14 -10.17
CA TYR A 560 18.92 -7.60 -11.52
C TYR A 560 19.10 -6.08 -11.57
N ASP A 561 19.25 -5.58 -12.80
CA ASP A 561 19.21 -4.17 -13.17
C ASP A 561 18.22 -3.99 -14.32
N VAL A 562 17.26 -3.06 -14.16
CA VAL A 562 16.32 -2.71 -15.23
C VAL A 562 16.35 -1.20 -15.44
N ARG A 563 16.75 -0.79 -16.64
CA ARG A 563 16.75 0.60 -17.07
C ARG A 563 15.60 0.85 -18.03
N GLU A 564 14.78 1.84 -17.73
CA GLU A 564 13.70 2.36 -18.55
C GLU A 564 14.03 3.77 -19.04
N GLU A 565 13.84 4.03 -20.33
CA GLU A 565 13.96 5.34 -20.96
C GLU A 565 12.63 5.69 -21.63
N VAL A 566 12.08 6.86 -21.31
CA VAL A 566 10.83 7.39 -21.90
C VAL A 566 11.11 8.72 -22.56
N LEU A 567 10.88 8.77 -23.85
CA LEU A 567 10.91 10.00 -24.64
C LEU A 567 9.48 10.38 -25.01
N ALA A 568 9.01 11.53 -24.55
CA ALA A 568 7.64 11.98 -24.72
C ALA A 568 7.55 13.36 -25.36
N ALA A 569 6.54 13.56 -26.21
CA ALA A 569 6.14 14.86 -26.72
C ALA A 569 4.61 14.95 -26.72
N TYR A 570 4.08 16.17 -26.55
CA TYR A 570 2.64 16.41 -26.61
C TYR A 570 2.29 17.76 -27.19
N LEU A 571 1.06 17.80 -27.72
CA LEU A 571 0.38 19.03 -28.10
C LEU A 571 -0.99 19.07 -27.42
N MET A 572 -1.37 20.22 -26.89
CA MET A 572 -2.62 20.45 -26.18
C MET A 572 -3.14 21.86 -26.46
N GLY A 573 -4.45 21.98 -26.60
CA GLY A 573 -5.14 23.26 -26.68
C GLY A 573 -6.27 23.30 -25.66
N THR A 574 -6.38 24.40 -24.93
CA THR A 574 -7.54 24.77 -24.11
C THR A 574 -8.19 26.00 -24.76
N VAL A 575 -9.45 25.90 -25.13
CA VAL A 575 -10.23 26.99 -25.70
C VAL A 575 -11.39 27.34 -24.80
N ARG A 576 -11.54 28.59 -24.43
CA ARG A 576 -12.61 29.11 -23.56
C ARG A 576 -13.64 29.85 -24.37
N TYR A 577 -14.89 29.57 -24.07
CA TYR A 577 -16.09 30.14 -24.67
C TYR A 577 -17.05 30.59 -23.57
N ASP A 578 -18.06 31.36 -23.94
CA ASP A 578 -19.14 31.80 -23.02
C ASP A 578 -19.86 30.62 -22.34
N TRP A 579 -19.87 29.44 -22.97
CA TRP A 579 -20.51 28.25 -22.43
C TRP A 579 -19.58 27.35 -21.59
N GLY A 580 -18.28 27.69 -21.48
CA GLY A 580 -17.31 26.90 -20.76
C GLY A 580 -16.00 26.69 -21.52
N SER A 581 -15.39 25.50 -21.44
CA SER A 581 -14.10 25.24 -22.08
C SER A 581 -14.04 23.88 -22.79
N ALA A 582 -13.24 23.84 -23.86
CA ALA A 582 -12.88 22.60 -24.56
C ALA A 582 -11.34 22.42 -24.48
N ILE A 583 -10.90 21.28 -23.97
CA ILE A 583 -9.49 20.90 -23.88
C ILE A 583 -9.30 19.69 -24.76
N GLY A 584 -8.23 19.64 -25.56
CA GLY A 584 -7.94 18.48 -26.39
C GLY A 584 -6.50 18.42 -26.84
N GLY A 585 -6.04 17.23 -27.09
CA GLY A 585 -4.68 17.00 -27.58
C GLY A 585 -4.26 15.53 -27.57
N ALA A 586 -2.97 15.31 -27.76
CA ALA A 586 -2.40 13.97 -27.71
C ALA A 586 -0.96 14.03 -27.21
N ARG A 587 -0.58 13.00 -26.50
CA ARG A 587 0.79 12.69 -26.05
C ARG A 587 1.27 11.44 -26.77
N ILE A 588 2.52 11.44 -27.21
CA ILE A 588 3.23 10.29 -27.75
C ILE A 588 4.42 9.97 -26.83
N GLU A 589 4.59 8.69 -26.49
CA GLU A 589 5.71 8.21 -25.70
C GLU A 589 6.39 7.06 -26.39
N ARG A 590 7.73 7.14 -26.50
CA ARG A 590 8.58 6.01 -26.88
C ARG A 590 9.25 5.50 -25.61
N VAL A 591 8.98 4.24 -25.27
CA VAL A 591 9.52 3.57 -24.09
C VAL A 591 10.54 2.53 -24.54
N LYS A 592 11.70 2.49 -23.89
CA LYS A 592 12.73 1.46 -24.07
C LYS A 592 13.09 0.89 -22.70
N ASN A 593 13.06 -0.45 -22.58
CA ASN A 593 13.49 -1.18 -21.39
C ASN A 593 14.73 -1.99 -21.73
N ILE A 594 15.71 -2.00 -20.84
CA ILE A 594 16.92 -2.80 -20.88
C ILE A 594 17.05 -3.51 -19.54
N GLY A 595 16.85 -4.83 -19.51
CA GLY A 595 16.99 -5.65 -18.32
C GLY A 595 18.29 -6.45 -18.37
N THR A 596 19.05 -6.46 -17.26
CA THR A 596 20.24 -7.31 -17.07
C THR A 596 20.08 -8.07 -15.76
N ALA A 597 20.37 -9.36 -15.77
CA ALA A 597 20.30 -10.21 -14.60
C ALA A 597 21.31 -11.37 -14.73
N VAL A 598 21.47 -12.12 -13.65
CA VAL A 598 22.27 -13.35 -13.66
C VAL A 598 21.32 -14.54 -13.82
N ALA A 599 21.57 -15.42 -14.76
CA ALA A 599 20.81 -16.64 -14.96
C ALA A 599 21.71 -17.87 -15.00
N THR A 600 21.22 -18.98 -14.48
CA THR A 600 21.88 -20.30 -14.60
C THR A 600 21.08 -21.11 -15.61
N ILE A 601 21.64 -21.30 -16.79
CA ILE A 601 21.03 -22.07 -17.88
C ILE A 601 21.91 -23.27 -18.19
N ALA A 602 21.33 -24.45 -18.13
CA ALA A 602 22.06 -25.73 -18.34
C ALA A 602 23.36 -25.85 -17.51
N GLY A 603 23.31 -25.40 -16.24
CA GLY A 603 24.44 -25.42 -15.31
C GLY A 603 25.51 -24.34 -15.51
N VAL A 604 25.32 -23.42 -16.44
CA VAL A 604 26.22 -22.29 -16.68
C VAL A 604 25.59 -21.01 -16.15
N THR A 605 26.21 -20.40 -15.14
CA THR A 605 25.80 -19.11 -14.57
C THR A 605 26.48 -17.99 -15.36
N ALA A 606 25.68 -17.11 -15.96
CA ALA A 606 26.17 -15.97 -16.77
C ALA A 606 25.18 -14.79 -16.71
N PRO A 607 25.68 -13.56 -16.93
CA PRO A 607 24.80 -12.42 -17.15
C PRO A 607 23.96 -12.61 -18.43
N VAL A 608 22.68 -12.26 -18.33
CA VAL A 608 21.74 -12.21 -19.47
C VAL A 608 21.18 -10.81 -19.58
N THR A 609 21.00 -10.34 -20.82
CA THR A 609 20.41 -9.02 -21.10
C THR A 609 19.30 -9.17 -22.12
N ALA A 610 18.19 -8.46 -21.87
CA ALA A 610 17.09 -8.36 -22.81
C ALA A 610 16.68 -6.91 -23.00
N GLU A 611 16.27 -6.56 -24.22
CA GLU A 611 15.76 -5.24 -24.57
C GLU A 611 14.35 -5.35 -25.15
N SER A 612 13.51 -4.37 -24.79
CA SER A 612 12.21 -4.18 -25.42
C SER A 612 11.95 -2.70 -25.67
N SER A 613 11.16 -2.38 -26.67
CA SER A 613 10.75 -1.00 -26.93
C SER A 613 9.38 -0.93 -27.59
N GLY A 614 8.66 0.15 -27.31
CA GLY A 614 7.34 0.40 -27.88
C GLY A 614 7.04 1.89 -28.00
N THR A 615 6.08 2.23 -28.84
CA THR A 615 5.55 3.60 -28.94
C THR A 615 4.07 3.58 -28.63
N LEU A 616 3.63 4.47 -27.74
CA LEU A 616 2.27 4.61 -27.29
C LEU A 616 1.76 6.01 -27.60
N VAL A 617 0.49 6.14 -27.95
CA VAL A 617 -0.18 7.41 -28.22
C VAL A 617 -1.36 7.52 -27.28
N PHE A 618 -1.47 8.68 -26.61
CA PHE A 618 -2.48 8.98 -25.60
C PHE A 618 -3.29 10.22 -26.00
N PRO A 619 -4.36 10.06 -26.80
CA PRO A 619 -5.31 11.14 -27.02
C PRO A 619 -6.16 11.40 -25.78
N SER A 620 -6.51 12.67 -25.51
CA SER A 620 -7.50 13.05 -24.51
C SER A 620 -8.29 14.27 -24.94
N MET A 621 -9.54 14.36 -24.47
CA MET A 621 -10.45 15.47 -24.74
C MET A 621 -11.36 15.70 -23.54
N HIS A 622 -11.52 16.96 -23.14
CA HIS A 622 -12.42 17.36 -22.07
C HIS A 622 -13.31 18.51 -22.52
N LEU A 623 -14.59 18.44 -22.18
CA LEU A 623 -15.58 19.49 -22.38
C LEU A 623 -16.13 19.87 -21.01
N ASN A 624 -15.94 21.11 -20.60
CA ASN A 624 -16.48 21.64 -19.35
C ASN A 624 -17.55 22.68 -19.72
N PHE A 625 -18.79 22.37 -19.45
CA PHE A 625 -19.92 23.26 -19.68
C PHE A 625 -20.27 24.03 -18.41
N ASP A 626 -20.24 25.34 -18.46
CA ASP A 626 -20.75 26.21 -17.41
C ASP A 626 -22.27 26.33 -17.59
N VAL A 627 -23.02 25.41 -16.94
CA VAL A 627 -24.49 25.38 -17.03
C VAL A 627 -25.10 26.59 -16.36
N ASP A 628 -24.43 27.08 -15.29
CA ASP A 628 -24.74 28.30 -14.56
C ASP A 628 -23.43 28.74 -13.86
N THR A 629 -23.43 29.89 -13.19
CA THR A 629 -22.27 30.43 -12.46
C THR A 629 -21.73 29.46 -11.40
N ASP A 630 -22.56 28.60 -10.87
CA ASP A 630 -22.26 27.63 -9.81
C ASP A 630 -22.50 26.15 -10.21
N LYS A 631 -22.81 25.87 -11.48
CA LYS A 631 -23.11 24.54 -11.98
C LYS A 631 -22.27 24.20 -13.20
N LYS A 632 -21.60 23.06 -13.14
CA LYS A 632 -20.75 22.55 -14.23
C LYS A 632 -21.19 21.16 -14.68
N LEU A 633 -21.10 20.90 -15.98
CA LEU A 633 -21.14 19.57 -16.54
C LEU A 633 -19.80 19.30 -17.22
N ARG A 634 -19.10 18.25 -16.78
CA ARG A 634 -17.82 17.86 -17.35
C ARG A 634 -17.97 16.53 -18.09
N ILE A 635 -17.47 16.49 -19.32
CA ILE A 635 -17.40 15.26 -20.13
C ILE A 635 -15.96 15.08 -20.55
N GLY A 636 -15.36 13.90 -20.26
CA GLY A 636 -13.98 13.63 -20.56
C GLY A 636 -13.80 12.31 -21.32
N PHE A 637 -12.85 12.31 -22.26
CA PHE A 637 -12.25 11.11 -22.84
C PHE A 637 -10.78 11.09 -22.52
N THR A 638 -10.30 9.96 -21.96
CA THR A 638 -8.90 9.80 -21.55
C THR A 638 -8.33 8.49 -22.03
N SER A 639 -7.00 8.44 -22.20
CA SER A 639 -6.27 7.20 -22.46
C SER A 639 -4.99 7.14 -21.63
N GLY A 640 -4.58 5.94 -21.23
CA GLY A 640 -3.38 5.70 -20.44
C GLY A 640 -2.84 4.29 -20.62
N ALA A 641 -1.69 4.00 -20.01
CA ALA A 641 -1.10 2.66 -20.01
C ALA A 641 -0.39 2.38 -18.68
N ALA A 642 -0.65 1.22 -18.07
CA ALA A 642 0.13 0.72 -16.94
C ALA A 642 1.24 -0.22 -17.44
N ARG A 643 2.46 -0.01 -16.95
CA ARG A 643 3.63 -0.81 -17.33
C ARG A 643 3.86 -1.90 -16.31
N ALA A 644 4.39 -3.05 -16.75
CA ALA A 644 4.83 -4.11 -15.86
C ALA A 644 5.91 -3.61 -14.89
N ASP A 645 5.94 -4.15 -13.67
CA ASP A 645 6.95 -3.76 -12.69
C ASP A 645 8.36 -4.21 -13.11
N TYR A 646 9.38 -3.67 -12.47
CA TYR A 646 10.79 -3.91 -12.85
C TYR A 646 11.21 -5.36 -12.65
N ASP A 647 10.76 -6.01 -11.58
CA ASP A 647 11.01 -7.43 -11.32
C ASP A 647 10.33 -8.34 -12.37
N GLN A 648 9.18 -7.89 -12.89
CA GLN A 648 8.45 -8.58 -13.96
C GLN A 648 9.13 -8.46 -15.33
N LEU A 649 9.99 -7.44 -15.51
CA LEU A 649 10.76 -7.19 -16.74
C LEU A 649 12.16 -7.81 -16.72
N ARG A 650 12.60 -8.40 -15.60
CA ARG A 650 13.93 -9.04 -15.50
C ARG A 650 14.04 -10.24 -16.45
N PRO A 651 15.24 -10.47 -17.05
CA PRO A 651 15.41 -11.52 -18.04
C PRO A 651 15.75 -12.90 -17.45
N ASN A 652 15.84 -13.05 -16.12
CA ASN A 652 16.18 -14.31 -15.45
C ASN A 652 14.98 -15.00 -14.83
N VAL A 653 15.20 -16.24 -14.43
CA VAL A 653 14.25 -17.06 -13.67
C VAL A 653 14.87 -17.49 -12.34
N THR A 654 14.00 -17.67 -11.34
CA THR A 654 14.33 -18.23 -10.02
C THR A 654 13.79 -19.65 -9.94
N VAL A 655 14.62 -20.58 -9.49
CA VAL A 655 14.27 -21.99 -9.33
C VAL A 655 14.16 -22.32 -7.85
N ASP A 656 13.01 -22.87 -7.45
CA ASP A 656 12.76 -23.41 -6.11
C ASP A 656 12.56 -24.93 -6.20
N ASP A 657 13.63 -25.68 -5.88
CA ASP A 657 13.61 -27.13 -5.94
C ASP A 657 12.76 -27.75 -4.81
N SER A 658 12.59 -27.05 -3.70
CA SER A 658 11.81 -27.53 -2.56
C SER A 658 10.32 -27.58 -2.86
N ASN A 659 9.83 -26.58 -3.59
CA ASN A 659 8.41 -26.45 -3.97
C ASN A 659 8.16 -26.82 -5.44
N GLN A 660 9.19 -27.33 -6.15
CA GLN A 660 9.13 -27.69 -7.58
C GLN A 660 8.56 -26.54 -8.45
N ARG A 661 9.05 -25.32 -8.22
CA ARG A 661 8.59 -24.11 -8.88
C ARG A 661 9.73 -23.41 -9.61
N ILE A 662 9.38 -22.81 -10.73
CA ILE A 662 10.23 -21.87 -11.48
C ILE A 662 9.42 -20.60 -11.63
N SER A 663 10.00 -19.47 -11.24
CA SER A 663 9.37 -18.15 -11.43
C SER A 663 10.34 -17.21 -12.17
N GLY A 664 9.80 -16.30 -12.97
CA GLY A 664 10.64 -15.38 -13.72
C GLY A 664 9.91 -14.20 -14.31
N GLY A 665 10.69 -13.23 -14.78
CA GLY A 665 10.18 -12.07 -15.48
C GLY A 665 9.93 -12.37 -16.97
N ASN A 666 9.29 -11.40 -17.63
CA ASN A 666 9.03 -11.43 -19.08
C ASN A 666 9.34 -10.05 -19.70
N PRO A 667 10.56 -9.85 -20.22
CA PRO A 667 10.93 -8.58 -20.84
C PRO A 667 10.10 -8.19 -22.07
N ALA A 668 9.36 -9.12 -22.64
CA ALA A 668 8.53 -8.91 -23.84
C ALA A 668 7.08 -8.51 -23.52
N VAL A 669 6.70 -8.45 -22.24
CA VAL A 669 5.34 -8.09 -21.83
C VAL A 669 5.02 -6.65 -22.27
N LYS A 670 3.77 -6.45 -22.75
CA LYS A 670 3.27 -5.15 -23.17
C LYS A 670 2.62 -4.42 -21.99
N PRO A 671 2.63 -3.07 -21.99
CA PRO A 671 1.82 -2.32 -21.05
C PRO A 671 0.32 -2.59 -21.23
N GLU A 672 -0.42 -2.62 -20.14
CA GLU A 672 -1.88 -2.57 -20.15
C GLU A 672 -2.33 -1.22 -20.72
N ARG A 673 -3.38 -1.22 -21.55
CA ARG A 673 -3.89 0.01 -22.14
C ARG A 673 -5.31 0.30 -21.67
N SER A 674 -5.58 1.56 -21.34
CA SER A 674 -6.92 1.98 -20.94
C SER A 674 -7.46 3.11 -21.80
N TYR A 675 -8.80 3.09 -22.00
CA TYR A 675 -9.57 4.15 -22.63
C TYR A 675 -10.78 4.43 -21.75
N GLY A 676 -10.93 5.68 -21.33
CA GLY A 676 -11.95 6.09 -20.35
C GLY A 676 -12.89 7.16 -20.89
N LEU A 677 -14.13 7.10 -20.45
CA LEU A 677 -15.15 8.13 -20.62
C LEU A 677 -15.68 8.54 -19.25
N ASP A 678 -15.81 9.84 -19.02
CA ASP A 678 -16.27 10.44 -17.79
C ASP A 678 -17.41 11.44 -18.07
N ALA A 679 -18.42 11.47 -17.21
CA ALA A 679 -19.48 12.49 -17.25
C ALA A 679 -19.87 12.87 -15.81
N TYR A 680 -19.69 14.14 -15.43
CA TYR A 680 -19.88 14.63 -14.08
C TYR A 680 -20.67 15.92 -14.07
N TYR A 681 -21.71 15.96 -13.25
CA TYR A 681 -22.44 17.16 -12.88
C TYR A 681 -21.98 17.63 -11.50
N GLU A 682 -21.59 18.90 -11.40
CA GLU A 682 -21.11 19.55 -10.17
C GLU A 682 -21.97 20.78 -9.89
N HIS A 683 -22.38 20.94 -8.64
CA HIS A 683 -23.10 22.12 -8.16
C HIS A 683 -22.42 22.69 -6.92
N TYR A 684 -21.82 23.84 -7.04
CA TYR A 684 -21.10 24.58 -6.02
C TYR A 684 -22.06 25.56 -5.34
N VAL A 685 -22.71 25.13 -4.26
CA VAL A 685 -23.67 25.94 -3.52
C VAL A 685 -22.94 26.98 -2.67
N GLN A 686 -23.15 28.26 -3.00
CA GLN A 686 -22.54 29.35 -2.24
C GLN A 686 -23.12 29.44 -0.82
N PRO A 687 -22.32 29.75 0.22
CA PRO A 687 -20.87 30.00 0.18
C PRO A 687 -20.01 28.75 0.38
N GLN A 688 -20.54 27.63 0.84
CA GLN A 688 -19.73 26.47 1.32
C GLN A 688 -20.43 25.12 1.12
N GLY A 689 -21.22 24.96 0.07
CA GLY A 689 -21.88 23.70 -0.26
C GLY A 689 -21.33 23.10 -1.56
N TYR A 690 -21.48 21.79 -1.70
CA TYR A 690 -21.08 21.06 -2.90
C TYR A 690 -21.92 19.82 -3.07
N PHE A 691 -22.36 19.57 -4.29
CA PHE A 691 -22.99 18.33 -4.72
C PHE A 691 -22.35 17.89 -6.03
N MET A 692 -22.05 16.60 -6.14
CA MET A 692 -21.51 16.00 -7.35
C MET A 692 -22.25 14.68 -7.61
N LEU A 693 -22.56 14.44 -8.87
CA LEU A 693 -23.00 13.14 -9.37
C LEU A 693 -22.29 12.89 -10.69
N GLY A 694 -21.62 11.76 -10.79
CA GLY A 694 -20.91 11.40 -11.99
C GLY A 694 -20.91 9.93 -12.30
N ALA A 695 -20.58 9.58 -13.53
CA ALA A 695 -20.36 8.21 -13.98
C ALA A 695 -19.11 8.15 -14.83
N PHE A 696 -18.44 7.00 -14.77
CA PHE A 696 -17.26 6.73 -15.58
C PHE A 696 -17.29 5.31 -16.14
N TYR A 697 -16.62 5.14 -17.27
CA TYR A 697 -16.41 3.85 -17.91
C TYR A 697 -14.98 3.77 -18.40
N LYS A 698 -14.28 2.66 -18.09
CA LYS A 698 -12.95 2.35 -18.62
C LYS A 698 -12.94 0.99 -19.30
N LYS A 699 -12.42 0.93 -20.51
CA LYS A 699 -12.02 -0.29 -21.19
C LYS A 699 -10.53 -0.51 -20.96
N VAL A 700 -10.12 -1.73 -20.62
CA VAL A 700 -8.72 -2.12 -20.43
C VAL A 700 -8.38 -3.25 -21.41
N GLU A 701 -7.22 -3.16 -22.02
CA GLU A 701 -6.68 -4.13 -22.99
C GLU A 701 -5.29 -4.58 -22.54
N ASP A 702 -4.87 -5.78 -22.97
CA ASP A 702 -3.56 -6.38 -22.63
C ASP A 702 -3.32 -6.50 -21.11
N VAL A 703 -4.37 -6.84 -20.32
CA VAL A 703 -4.29 -6.93 -18.85
C VAL A 703 -3.15 -7.86 -18.42
N LEU A 704 -2.35 -7.40 -17.46
CA LEU A 704 -1.24 -8.16 -16.89
C LEU A 704 -1.75 -9.15 -15.86
N TYR A 705 -1.30 -10.39 -15.93
CA TYR A 705 -1.60 -11.40 -14.93
C TYR A 705 -0.47 -12.42 -14.85
N THR A 706 -0.32 -13.04 -13.68
CA THR A 706 0.62 -14.15 -13.51
C THR A 706 0.00 -15.40 -14.13
N SER A 707 0.66 -15.96 -15.13
CA SER A 707 0.30 -17.24 -15.72
C SER A 707 1.09 -18.36 -15.04
N ARG A 708 0.43 -19.49 -14.84
CA ARG A 708 1.08 -20.76 -14.44
C ARG A 708 0.91 -21.79 -15.52
N SER A 709 2.00 -22.53 -15.76
CA SER A 709 2.04 -23.66 -16.69
C SER A 709 3.05 -24.69 -16.17
N ILE A 710 3.13 -25.85 -16.79
CA ILE A 710 4.28 -26.74 -16.57
C ILE A 710 5.45 -26.21 -17.40
N PHE A 711 6.65 -26.17 -16.83
CA PHE A 711 7.83 -25.61 -17.48
C PHE A 711 8.14 -26.32 -18.81
N GLY A 712 8.01 -27.64 -18.87
CA GLY A 712 8.06 -28.46 -20.10
C GLY A 712 9.42 -28.47 -20.79
N SER A 713 10.49 -28.05 -20.14
CA SER A 713 11.83 -27.93 -20.71
C SER A 713 12.90 -28.42 -19.74
N ASN A 714 13.90 -29.11 -20.25
CA ASN A 714 15.09 -29.55 -19.49
C ASN A 714 16.20 -28.48 -19.46
N ALA A 715 15.97 -27.26 -19.95
CA ALA A 715 16.97 -26.20 -20.04
C ALA A 715 17.54 -25.74 -18.68
N LEU A 716 16.79 -25.96 -17.61
CA LEU A 716 17.20 -25.62 -16.24
C LEU A 716 17.65 -26.83 -15.41
N ASP A 717 17.75 -28.00 -16.00
CA ASP A 717 18.19 -29.21 -15.29
C ASP A 717 19.65 -29.08 -14.82
N THR A 718 19.88 -29.27 -13.53
CA THR A 718 21.21 -29.24 -12.92
C THR A 718 21.30 -30.28 -11.79
N ASN A 719 22.50 -30.76 -11.52
CA ASN A 719 22.76 -31.70 -10.41
C ASN A 719 21.89 -32.98 -10.43
N GLY A 720 21.48 -33.43 -11.62
CA GLY A 720 20.63 -34.62 -11.80
C GLY A 720 19.16 -34.41 -11.44
N ILE A 721 18.72 -33.16 -11.22
CA ILE A 721 17.31 -32.82 -10.97
C ILE A 721 16.66 -32.49 -12.31
N ASP A 722 15.62 -33.25 -12.66
CA ASP A 722 14.74 -32.96 -13.80
C ASP A 722 13.70 -31.92 -13.36
N ARG A 723 13.73 -30.74 -13.99
CA ARG A 723 12.81 -29.63 -13.68
C ARG A 723 11.75 -29.45 -14.76
N SER A 724 11.68 -30.34 -15.75
CA SER A 724 10.70 -30.23 -16.82
C SER A 724 9.24 -30.30 -16.33
N GLY A 725 9.02 -30.98 -15.21
CA GLY A 725 7.71 -31.10 -14.57
C GLY A 725 7.36 -29.96 -13.60
N TYR A 726 8.28 -29.03 -13.36
CA TYR A 726 8.04 -27.94 -12.38
C TYR A 726 6.96 -26.99 -12.86
N ALA A 727 6.21 -26.46 -11.90
CA ALA A 727 5.27 -25.37 -12.16
C ALA A 727 6.03 -24.08 -12.51
N PHE A 728 5.83 -23.57 -13.70
CA PHE A 728 6.36 -22.27 -14.14
C PHE A 728 5.34 -21.17 -13.88
N SER A 729 5.78 -20.07 -13.29
CA SER A 729 4.99 -18.88 -13.02
C SER A 729 5.70 -17.64 -13.55
N GLY A 730 5.02 -16.86 -14.37
CA GLY A 730 5.56 -15.62 -14.93
C GLY A 730 4.45 -14.68 -15.40
N ILE A 731 4.81 -13.40 -15.56
CA ILE A 731 3.89 -12.38 -16.02
C ILE A 731 3.62 -12.52 -17.53
N THR A 732 2.37 -12.31 -17.95
CA THR A 732 1.94 -12.31 -19.34
C THR A 732 0.81 -11.34 -19.58
N ASN A 733 0.55 -10.98 -20.83
CA ASN A 733 -0.63 -10.23 -21.23
C ASN A 733 -1.78 -11.20 -21.55
N GLY A 734 -2.98 -10.85 -21.15
CA GLY A 734 -4.14 -11.63 -21.53
C GLY A 734 -5.43 -10.86 -21.32
N GLY A 735 -6.37 -11.16 -22.19
CA GLY A 735 -7.72 -10.68 -22.05
C GLY A 735 -7.90 -9.16 -22.15
N SER A 736 -9.15 -8.78 -22.02
CA SER A 736 -9.58 -7.39 -21.91
C SER A 736 -10.55 -7.29 -20.75
N GLY A 737 -10.69 -6.08 -20.21
CA GLY A 737 -11.59 -5.83 -19.11
C GLY A 737 -12.31 -4.50 -19.23
N ARG A 738 -13.20 -4.27 -18.29
CA ARG A 738 -13.91 -3.00 -18.13
C ARG A 738 -14.05 -2.65 -16.66
N VAL A 739 -14.09 -1.37 -16.39
CA VAL A 739 -14.55 -0.83 -15.11
C VAL A 739 -15.62 0.20 -15.42
N PHE A 740 -16.75 0.10 -14.73
CA PHE A 740 -17.82 1.08 -14.76
C PHE A 740 -18.11 1.53 -13.34
N GLY A 741 -18.42 2.80 -13.12
CA GLY A 741 -18.81 3.24 -11.78
C GLY A 741 -19.65 4.52 -11.81
N VAL A 742 -20.27 4.75 -10.66
CA VAL A 742 -21.04 5.96 -10.34
C VAL A 742 -20.50 6.56 -9.06
N GLU A 743 -20.22 7.86 -9.07
CA GLU A 743 -19.75 8.62 -7.91
C GLU A 743 -20.76 9.67 -7.51
N ALA A 744 -21.01 9.79 -6.21
CA ALA A 744 -21.78 10.89 -5.64
C ALA A 744 -21.04 11.51 -4.45
N ALA A 745 -21.12 12.82 -4.32
CA ALA A 745 -20.57 13.53 -3.16
C ALA A 745 -21.48 14.68 -2.76
N ALA A 746 -21.54 14.94 -1.46
CA ALA A 746 -22.26 16.08 -0.90
C ALA A 746 -21.48 16.64 0.29
N GLN A 747 -21.42 17.95 0.37
CA GLN A 747 -20.86 18.70 1.48
C GLN A 747 -21.74 19.91 1.77
N MET A 748 -22.06 20.15 3.04
CA MET A 748 -22.85 21.31 3.44
C MET A 748 -22.56 21.70 4.89
N GLN A 749 -22.52 22.99 5.15
CA GLN A 749 -22.49 23.56 6.49
C GLN A 749 -23.76 24.38 6.73
N LEU A 750 -24.27 24.40 7.95
CA LEU A 750 -25.49 25.10 8.31
C LEU A 750 -25.30 26.61 8.47
N ASP A 751 -24.09 27.10 8.72
CA ASP A 751 -23.83 28.53 9.03
C ASP A 751 -24.53 29.52 8.09
N PRO A 752 -24.47 29.37 6.77
CA PRO A 752 -25.12 30.32 5.86
C PRO A 752 -26.64 30.33 5.93
N TYR A 753 -27.24 29.28 6.47
CA TYR A 753 -28.71 29.07 6.45
C TYR A 753 -29.35 29.30 7.81
N VAL A 754 -28.57 29.53 8.87
CA VAL A 754 -29.07 29.68 10.24
C VAL A 754 -30.11 30.77 10.35
N SER A 755 -29.84 31.95 9.77
CA SER A 755 -30.77 33.10 9.79
C SER A 755 -32.08 32.80 9.07
N ASP A 756 -32.00 32.21 7.88
CA ASP A 756 -33.17 31.93 7.03
C ASP A 756 -34.08 30.86 7.62
N LEU A 757 -33.45 29.90 8.34
CA LEU A 757 -34.16 28.83 9.00
C LEU A 757 -34.64 29.21 10.41
N GLY A 758 -34.30 30.40 10.92
CA GLY A 758 -34.63 30.82 12.27
C GLY A 758 -33.99 30.00 13.38
N LEU A 759 -32.83 29.40 13.10
CA LEU A 759 -32.08 28.57 14.04
C LEU A 759 -31.17 29.44 14.94
N PRO A 760 -30.85 28.95 16.15
CA PRO A 760 -29.86 29.62 17.01
C PRO A 760 -28.48 29.64 16.33
N ASP A 761 -27.71 30.72 16.53
CA ASP A 761 -26.40 30.94 15.89
C ASP A 761 -25.40 29.79 16.12
N TRP A 762 -25.39 29.15 17.29
CA TRP A 762 -24.50 28.03 17.57
C TRP A 762 -24.74 26.83 16.63
N MET A 763 -25.94 26.68 16.07
CA MET A 763 -26.22 25.57 15.15
C MET A 763 -25.53 25.76 13.79
N GLY A 764 -25.09 26.96 13.45
CA GLY A 764 -24.27 27.21 12.26
C GLY A 764 -22.96 26.43 12.22
N GLY A 765 -22.44 26.05 13.38
CA GLY A 765 -21.24 25.22 13.44
C GLY A 765 -21.39 23.81 12.87
N PHE A 766 -22.61 23.28 12.75
CA PHE A 766 -22.81 21.93 12.20
C PHE A 766 -22.63 21.86 10.71
N GLY A 767 -21.98 20.80 10.26
CA GLY A 767 -21.85 20.44 8.87
C GLY A 767 -21.75 18.94 8.65
N ILE A 768 -21.96 18.52 7.41
CA ILE A 768 -21.88 17.15 6.97
C ILE A 768 -21.05 17.03 5.69
N THR A 769 -20.33 15.94 5.56
CA THR A 769 -19.68 15.50 4.32
C THR A 769 -20.07 14.06 4.05
N ALA A 770 -20.42 13.73 2.82
CA ALA A 770 -20.69 12.36 2.44
C ALA A 770 -20.24 12.13 1.00
N ASN A 771 -19.68 10.96 0.73
CA ASN A 771 -19.46 10.52 -0.63
C ASN A 771 -19.65 9.00 -0.72
N ALA A 772 -19.98 8.55 -1.89
CA ALA A 772 -20.11 7.13 -2.21
C ALA A 772 -19.71 6.88 -3.65
N THR A 773 -19.11 5.74 -3.88
CA THR A 773 -18.73 5.25 -5.21
C THR A 773 -19.18 3.81 -5.35
N TYR A 774 -19.90 3.52 -6.40
CA TYR A 774 -20.24 2.18 -6.85
C TYR A 774 -19.35 1.82 -8.03
N ASN A 775 -18.71 0.64 -8.00
CA ASN A 775 -17.86 0.13 -9.06
C ASN A 775 -18.32 -1.27 -9.49
N ASP A 776 -18.33 -1.50 -10.79
CA ASP A 776 -18.48 -2.82 -11.42
C ASP A 776 -17.29 -3.05 -12.34
N SER A 777 -16.51 -4.08 -12.06
CA SER A 777 -15.33 -4.42 -12.85
C SER A 777 -15.40 -5.87 -13.32
N GLU A 778 -14.92 -6.10 -14.54
CA GLU A 778 -14.85 -7.43 -15.13
C GLU A 778 -13.59 -7.52 -16.01
N VAL A 779 -12.79 -8.54 -15.80
CA VAL A 779 -11.65 -8.87 -16.64
C VAL A 779 -11.66 -10.34 -17.01
N THR A 780 -11.26 -10.66 -18.22
CA THR A 780 -11.12 -12.03 -18.66
C THR A 780 -9.77 -12.57 -18.23
N LYS A 781 -9.76 -13.53 -17.29
CA LYS A 781 -8.60 -14.33 -16.94
C LYS A 781 -8.45 -15.45 -17.98
N PRO A 782 -7.37 -15.50 -18.77
CA PRO A 782 -7.20 -16.54 -19.77
C PRO A 782 -7.10 -17.94 -19.18
N ALA A 783 -7.34 -18.96 -20.01
CA ALA A 783 -7.12 -20.34 -19.64
C ALA A 783 -5.66 -20.60 -19.28
N ILE A 784 -5.41 -21.41 -18.26
CA ILE A 784 -4.09 -21.91 -17.90
C ILE A 784 -3.91 -23.28 -18.55
N LEU A 785 -2.80 -23.44 -19.26
CA LEU A 785 -2.48 -24.66 -20.02
C LEU A 785 -1.27 -25.35 -19.39
N ASP A 786 -1.23 -26.67 -19.46
CA ASP A 786 -0.02 -27.44 -19.21
C ASP A 786 0.95 -27.37 -20.40
N ALA A 787 2.14 -28.01 -20.28
CA ALA A 787 3.15 -28.03 -21.31
C ALA A 787 2.71 -28.75 -22.61
N THR A 788 1.64 -29.55 -22.55
CA THR A 788 1.05 -30.25 -23.70
C THR A 788 -0.05 -29.45 -24.40
N GLY A 789 -0.47 -28.33 -23.80
CA GLY A 789 -1.59 -27.49 -24.23
C GLY A 789 -2.94 -27.96 -23.67
N ALA A 790 -2.98 -28.89 -22.76
CA ALA A 790 -4.20 -29.28 -22.06
C ALA A 790 -4.60 -28.19 -21.03
N ILE A 791 -5.90 -27.97 -20.89
CA ILE A 791 -6.46 -26.93 -20.02
C ILE A 791 -6.37 -27.39 -18.56
N LEU A 792 -5.54 -26.71 -17.74
CA LEU A 792 -5.47 -26.87 -16.30
C LEU A 792 -6.57 -26.06 -15.59
N SER A 793 -6.82 -24.84 -16.05
CA SER A 793 -7.91 -23.99 -15.58
C SER A 793 -8.57 -23.30 -16.77
N PRO A 794 -9.88 -23.31 -16.90
CA PRO A 794 -10.57 -22.68 -18.03
C PRO A 794 -10.51 -21.15 -17.94
N GLU A 795 -10.69 -20.50 -19.10
CA GLU A 795 -10.92 -19.06 -19.14
C GLU A 795 -12.17 -18.69 -18.31
N ARG A 796 -12.08 -17.62 -17.54
CA ARG A 796 -13.19 -17.13 -16.74
C ARG A 796 -13.17 -15.62 -16.57
N LYS A 797 -14.35 -15.04 -16.32
CA LYS A 797 -14.51 -13.64 -15.97
C LYS A 797 -14.38 -13.46 -14.46
N VAL A 798 -13.59 -12.49 -14.06
CA VAL A 798 -13.30 -12.16 -12.66
C VAL A 798 -13.32 -10.64 -12.48
N PRO A 799 -13.56 -10.10 -11.28
CA PRO A 799 -13.36 -8.67 -11.02
C PRO A 799 -11.88 -8.31 -11.17
N LEU A 800 -11.56 -7.03 -11.33
CA LEU A 800 -10.18 -6.56 -11.20
C LEU A 800 -9.72 -6.68 -9.74
N PRO A 801 -8.49 -7.15 -9.48
CA PRO A 801 -7.93 -7.15 -8.12
C PRO A 801 -7.94 -5.73 -7.53
N GLY A 802 -8.20 -5.61 -6.22
CA GLY A 802 -8.28 -4.32 -5.54
C GLY A 802 -9.58 -3.55 -5.76
N THR A 803 -10.52 -4.04 -6.59
CA THR A 803 -11.79 -3.36 -6.84
C THR A 803 -12.83 -3.76 -5.79
N SER A 804 -13.30 -2.77 -5.02
CA SER A 804 -14.48 -2.91 -4.14
C SER A 804 -15.74 -2.44 -4.87
N GLU A 805 -16.84 -3.15 -4.68
CA GLU A 805 -18.12 -2.77 -5.30
C GLU A 805 -18.63 -1.43 -4.79
N VAL A 806 -18.52 -1.20 -3.47
CA VAL A 806 -18.93 0.07 -2.85
C VAL A 806 -17.83 0.59 -1.94
N VAL A 807 -17.55 1.89 -2.06
CA VAL A 807 -16.73 2.66 -1.12
C VAL A 807 -17.51 3.89 -0.72
N TYR A 808 -17.63 4.15 0.58
CA TYR A 808 -18.33 5.35 1.04
C TYR A 808 -17.72 5.95 2.31
N ASN A 809 -17.86 7.26 2.43
CA ASN A 809 -17.41 8.05 3.56
C ASN A 809 -18.55 8.94 4.05
N ILE A 810 -18.72 9.02 5.35
CA ILE A 810 -19.73 9.91 5.97
C ILE A 810 -19.04 10.63 7.14
N GLY A 811 -19.05 11.97 7.10
CA GLY A 811 -18.51 12.80 8.16
C GLY A 811 -19.57 13.77 8.72
N ALA A 812 -19.58 13.92 10.02
CA ALA A 812 -20.32 14.98 10.70
C ALA A 812 -19.32 15.85 11.48
N TYR A 813 -19.48 17.15 11.41
CA TYR A 813 -18.59 18.05 12.12
C TYR A 813 -19.32 19.23 12.75
N TYR A 814 -18.68 19.83 13.72
CA TYR A 814 -19.09 21.10 14.33
C TYR A 814 -17.88 22.03 14.37
N GLU A 815 -18.00 23.23 13.78
CA GLU A 815 -16.95 24.23 13.75
C GLU A 815 -17.51 25.61 14.06
N LYS A 816 -17.37 26.05 15.32
CA LYS A 816 -17.72 27.42 15.72
C LYS A 816 -17.06 27.76 17.07
N TYR A 817 -16.81 29.04 17.31
CA TYR A 817 -16.25 29.56 18.58
C TYR A 817 -14.87 28.98 18.93
N GLY A 818 -14.03 28.74 17.94
CA GLY A 818 -12.70 28.12 18.15
C GLY A 818 -12.71 26.62 18.45
N LEU A 819 -13.91 25.99 18.50
CA LEU A 819 -14.06 24.55 18.70
C LEU A 819 -14.32 23.88 17.34
N SER A 820 -13.54 22.86 17.03
CA SER A 820 -13.77 21.93 15.92
C SER A 820 -13.90 20.52 16.45
N LEU A 821 -15.03 19.88 16.18
CA LEU A 821 -15.31 18.47 16.44
C LEU A 821 -15.57 17.77 15.10
N ARG A 822 -15.03 16.59 14.92
CA ARG A 822 -15.27 15.82 13.70
C ARG A 822 -15.38 14.33 14.03
N LEU A 823 -16.38 13.68 13.45
CA LEU A 823 -16.59 12.24 13.45
C LEU A 823 -16.62 11.78 11.99
N GLN A 824 -15.76 10.87 11.64
CA GLN A 824 -15.62 10.37 10.27
C GLN A 824 -15.72 8.86 10.25
N TYR A 825 -16.65 8.35 9.46
CA TYR A 825 -16.79 6.92 9.16
C TYR A 825 -16.40 6.66 7.71
N GLN A 826 -15.59 5.64 7.48
CA GLN A 826 -15.16 5.16 6.18
C GLN A 826 -15.52 3.68 6.07
N ASN A 827 -15.98 3.25 4.91
CA ASN A 827 -16.19 1.85 4.59
C ASN A 827 -15.69 1.57 3.18
N ARG A 828 -15.02 0.45 3.06
CA ARG A 828 -14.66 -0.18 1.80
C ARG A 828 -15.18 -1.61 1.84
N THR A 829 -16.12 -1.95 0.95
CA THR A 829 -16.64 -3.33 0.88
C THR A 829 -15.57 -4.28 0.36
N THR A 830 -15.81 -5.57 0.56
CA THR A 830 -14.96 -6.68 0.08
C THR A 830 -14.37 -6.43 -1.31
N TRP A 831 -13.10 -6.81 -1.50
CA TRP A 831 -12.43 -6.76 -2.81
C TRP A 831 -11.58 -8.00 -3.07
N ALA A 832 -11.45 -8.37 -4.35
CA ALA A 832 -10.60 -9.47 -4.76
C ALA A 832 -9.12 -9.13 -4.58
N ASP A 833 -8.37 -10.06 -4.01
CA ASP A 833 -6.92 -9.99 -3.80
C ASP A 833 -6.17 -10.86 -4.83
N GLY A 834 -6.66 -12.07 -5.06
CA GLY A 834 -6.06 -13.00 -6.01
C GLY A 834 -7.05 -14.02 -6.56
N PHE A 835 -6.67 -14.67 -7.64
CA PHE A 835 -7.52 -15.66 -8.31
C PHE A 835 -6.83 -17.01 -8.42
N ALA A 836 -7.55 -18.05 -8.05
CA ALA A 836 -7.07 -19.43 -8.13
C ALA A 836 -6.59 -19.80 -9.53
N ASP A 837 -5.44 -20.45 -9.57
CA ASP A 837 -4.80 -20.91 -10.80
C ASP A 837 -5.03 -22.38 -11.10
N ASN A 838 -5.43 -23.17 -10.11
CA ASN A 838 -5.68 -24.60 -10.26
C ASN A 838 -6.83 -25.07 -9.36
N LEU A 839 -7.25 -26.29 -9.57
CA LEU A 839 -8.34 -26.93 -8.81
C LEU A 839 -7.96 -27.33 -7.38
N ASP A 840 -6.67 -27.34 -7.04
CA ASP A 840 -6.17 -27.73 -5.72
C ASP A 840 -6.08 -26.53 -4.77
N SER A 841 -6.11 -25.28 -5.30
CA SER A 841 -6.17 -24.09 -4.47
C SER A 841 -7.54 -23.95 -3.81
N ALA A 842 -7.58 -23.34 -2.64
CA ALA A 842 -8.82 -23.10 -1.89
C ALA A 842 -9.76 -22.06 -2.52
N GLY A 843 -9.48 -21.60 -3.72
CA GLY A 843 -10.32 -20.67 -4.48
C GLY A 843 -9.72 -19.28 -4.60
N ASP A 844 -10.56 -18.34 -5.02
CA ASP A 844 -10.19 -16.94 -5.11
C ASP A 844 -10.07 -16.32 -3.72
N THR A 845 -9.15 -15.38 -3.56
CA THR A 845 -8.90 -14.72 -2.29
C THR A 845 -9.45 -13.31 -2.28
N TYR A 846 -9.97 -12.90 -1.15
CA TYR A 846 -10.64 -11.62 -0.93
C TYR A 846 -10.24 -11.02 0.40
N TRP A 847 -10.10 -9.71 0.45
CA TRP A 847 -10.18 -8.95 1.68
C TRP A 847 -11.65 -8.68 2.02
N ALA A 848 -12.01 -8.85 3.27
CA ALA A 848 -13.33 -8.52 3.78
C ALA A 848 -13.52 -7.00 3.90
N ASP A 849 -14.75 -6.58 4.22
CA ASP A 849 -15.08 -5.17 4.42
C ASP A 849 -14.15 -4.52 5.44
N ASP A 850 -13.65 -3.33 5.10
CA ASP A 850 -12.76 -2.52 5.95
C ASP A 850 -13.54 -1.28 6.42
N ASP A 851 -13.76 -1.22 7.75
CA ASP A 851 -14.50 -0.16 8.43
C ASP A 851 -13.59 0.65 9.34
N GLU A 852 -13.58 1.95 9.21
CA GLU A 852 -12.86 2.84 10.12
C GLU A 852 -13.76 3.96 10.64
N LEU A 853 -13.77 4.16 11.96
CA LEU A 853 -14.42 5.29 12.61
C LEU A 853 -13.38 6.09 13.36
N ASP A 854 -13.21 7.35 12.95
CA ASP A 854 -12.26 8.29 13.53
C ASP A 854 -12.98 9.45 14.18
N PHE A 855 -12.41 9.94 15.28
CA PHE A 855 -12.89 11.11 16.00
C PHE A 855 -11.76 12.11 16.24
N SER A 856 -12.07 13.40 16.14
CA SER A 856 -11.09 14.48 16.29
C SER A 856 -11.72 15.66 17.00
N VAL A 857 -10.98 16.24 17.94
CA VAL A 857 -11.31 17.48 18.65
C VAL A 857 -10.17 18.46 18.52
N ARG A 858 -10.50 19.71 18.22
CA ARG A 858 -9.57 20.85 18.17
C ARG A 858 -10.17 21.99 18.95
N TYR A 859 -9.34 22.71 19.69
CA TYR A 859 -9.75 23.93 20.37
C TYR A 859 -8.66 25.01 20.26
N GLU A 860 -9.00 26.12 19.64
CA GLU A 860 -8.15 27.28 19.55
C GLU A 860 -8.22 28.07 20.87
N ILE A 861 -7.14 28.00 21.66
CA ILE A 861 -7.04 28.69 22.97
C ILE A 861 -6.79 30.19 22.77
N SER A 862 -5.98 30.51 21.78
CA SER A 862 -5.67 31.89 21.38
C SER A 862 -5.26 31.90 19.90
N ASN A 863 -5.27 33.07 19.27
CA ASN A 863 -4.88 33.18 17.88
C ASN A 863 -3.51 32.53 17.61
N GLY A 864 -3.51 31.52 16.74
CA GLY A 864 -2.33 30.74 16.40
C GLY A 864 -1.90 29.68 17.43
N PHE A 865 -2.67 29.40 18.49
CA PHE A 865 -2.40 28.32 19.44
C PHE A 865 -3.61 27.40 19.60
N GLU A 866 -3.45 26.13 19.21
CA GLU A 866 -4.49 25.10 19.21
C GLU A 866 -4.05 23.89 20.04
N VAL A 867 -4.98 23.28 20.78
CA VAL A 867 -4.84 21.94 21.35
C VAL A 867 -5.71 20.96 20.59
N TYR A 868 -5.27 19.73 20.49
CA TYR A 868 -6.00 18.69 19.78
C TYR A 868 -6.00 17.34 20.49
N PHE A 869 -7.01 16.55 20.18
CA PHE A 869 -7.12 15.14 20.54
C PHE A 869 -7.72 14.37 19.37
N ASP A 870 -7.10 13.24 19.04
CA ASP A 870 -7.49 12.32 17.99
C ASP A 870 -7.68 10.91 18.52
N ALA A 871 -8.69 10.21 18.01
CA ALA A 871 -8.93 8.80 18.24
C ALA A 871 -9.20 8.12 16.89
N SER A 872 -8.44 7.09 16.57
CA SER A 872 -8.56 6.36 15.30
C SER A 872 -8.93 4.90 15.52
N ASN A 873 -9.63 4.32 14.54
CA ASN A 873 -10.13 2.94 14.53
C ASN A 873 -10.99 2.66 15.78
N LEU A 874 -11.94 3.54 16.11
CA LEU A 874 -12.80 3.40 17.29
C LEU A 874 -13.64 2.11 17.28
N LEU A 875 -13.94 1.55 16.10
CA LEU A 875 -14.64 0.28 15.95
C LEU A 875 -13.76 -0.92 16.28
N ASN A 876 -12.43 -0.72 16.37
CA ASN A 876 -11.44 -1.80 16.56
C ASN A 876 -11.60 -2.88 15.49
N ASN A 877 -11.81 -2.46 14.24
CA ASN A 877 -12.03 -3.35 13.11
C ASN A 877 -10.76 -4.15 12.82
N PRO A 878 -10.82 -5.50 12.66
CA PRO A 878 -9.69 -6.31 12.26
C PRO A 878 -9.49 -6.28 10.74
N GLY A 879 -8.28 -6.53 10.29
CA GLY A 879 -8.03 -6.98 8.92
C GLY A 879 -8.46 -8.43 8.78
N ARG A 880 -9.23 -8.77 7.74
CA ARG A 880 -9.61 -10.14 7.45
C ARG A 880 -9.48 -10.44 5.96
N ARG A 881 -8.73 -11.50 5.65
CA ARG A 881 -8.60 -12.05 4.31
C ARG A 881 -9.17 -13.45 4.29
N TYR A 882 -9.88 -13.81 3.24
CA TYR A 882 -10.50 -15.12 3.12
C TYR A 882 -10.41 -15.69 1.72
N SER A 883 -10.49 -16.99 1.63
CA SER A 883 -10.53 -17.76 0.40
C SER A 883 -11.95 -18.23 0.11
N ASP A 884 -12.43 -18.02 -1.13
CA ASP A 884 -13.74 -18.49 -1.59
C ASP A 884 -13.57 -19.56 -2.67
N PRO A 885 -13.77 -20.83 -2.33
CA PRO A 885 -13.69 -21.92 -3.28
C PRO A 885 -14.94 -22.08 -4.15
N SER A 886 -15.97 -21.25 -3.99
CA SER A 886 -17.28 -21.43 -4.64
C SER A 886 -17.18 -21.48 -6.17
N SER A 887 -16.30 -20.67 -6.78
CA SER A 887 -16.07 -20.69 -8.23
C SER A 887 -15.55 -22.03 -8.75
N ILE A 888 -14.74 -22.73 -7.94
CA ILE A 888 -14.17 -24.04 -8.26
C ILE A 888 -15.17 -25.16 -7.93
N LEU A 889 -15.77 -25.10 -6.74
CA LEU A 889 -16.67 -26.16 -6.25
C LEU A 889 -18.03 -26.16 -6.95
N ASN A 890 -18.57 -24.99 -7.28
CA ASN A 890 -19.84 -24.90 -8.02
C ASN A 890 -19.74 -25.54 -9.40
N ALA A 891 -18.60 -25.42 -10.06
CA ALA A 891 -18.33 -26.13 -11.32
C ALA A 891 -18.36 -27.67 -11.16
N GLN A 892 -18.22 -28.16 -9.93
CA GLN A 892 -18.26 -29.58 -9.56
C GLN A 892 -19.56 -29.98 -8.82
N GLY A 893 -20.52 -29.05 -8.67
CA GLY A 893 -21.78 -29.28 -7.97
C GLY A 893 -21.67 -29.41 -6.45
N ILE A 894 -20.61 -28.83 -5.85
CA ILE A 894 -20.33 -28.90 -4.41
C ILE A 894 -20.62 -27.55 -3.76
N THR A 895 -21.40 -27.54 -2.70
CA THR A 895 -21.71 -26.34 -1.92
C THR A 895 -20.76 -26.20 -0.75
N THR A 896 -20.17 -25.01 -0.57
CA THR A 896 -19.32 -24.71 0.59
C THR A 896 -20.14 -24.53 1.85
N PRO A 897 -19.64 -24.97 3.04
CA PRO A 897 -20.38 -24.81 4.28
C PRO A 897 -20.37 -23.39 4.84
N PHE A 898 -19.43 -22.53 4.42
CA PHE A 898 -19.37 -21.12 4.82
C PHE A 898 -19.87 -20.20 3.72
N THR A 899 -20.78 -19.32 4.05
CA THR A 899 -21.23 -18.24 3.16
C THR A 899 -20.23 -17.08 3.08
N SER A 900 -19.31 -17.00 4.05
CA SER A 900 -18.27 -15.94 4.17
C SER A 900 -16.86 -16.38 3.74
N GLY A 901 -16.71 -17.56 3.14
CA GLY A 901 -15.43 -18.13 2.76
C GLY A 901 -14.60 -18.67 3.94
N TYR A 902 -13.41 -19.20 3.63
CA TYR A 902 -12.45 -19.70 4.61
C TYR A 902 -11.47 -18.59 4.98
N THR A 903 -11.37 -18.21 6.26
CA THR A 903 -10.40 -17.19 6.70
C THR A 903 -8.98 -17.71 6.54
N ILE A 904 -8.21 -17.04 5.68
CA ILE A 904 -6.79 -17.33 5.44
C ILE A 904 -5.89 -16.36 6.20
N GLU A 905 -6.40 -15.23 6.62
CA GLU A 905 -5.69 -14.26 7.45
C GLU A 905 -6.67 -13.45 8.30
N TRP A 906 -6.32 -13.25 9.55
CA TRP A 906 -7.06 -12.38 10.47
C TRP A 906 -6.08 -11.63 11.35
N GLU A 907 -6.21 -10.30 11.40
CA GLU A 907 -5.23 -9.41 11.97
C GLU A 907 -5.84 -8.39 12.92
N ARG A 908 -5.20 -8.14 14.08
CA ARG A 908 -5.60 -7.14 15.07
C ARG A 908 -4.48 -6.17 15.33
N PHE A 909 -4.77 -4.88 15.25
CA PHE A 909 -3.81 -3.79 15.49
C PHE A 909 -4.33 -2.74 16.49
N GLY A 910 -5.58 -2.83 16.95
CA GLY A 910 -6.14 -2.04 18.05
C GLY A 910 -6.52 -0.60 17.70
N ARG A 911 -7.11 0.10 18.70
CA ARG A 911 -7.42 1.54 18.63
C ARG A 911 -6.20 2.38 18.92
N ARG A 912 -6.24 3.65 18.52
CA ARG A 912 -5.17 4.61 18.78
C ARG A 912 -5.74 5.92 19.28
N TYR A 913 -5.03 6.53 20.22
CA TYR A 913 -5.37 7.82 20.78
C TYR A 913 -4.14 8.72 20.79
N SER A 914 -4.29 9.97 20.36
CA SER A 914 -3.20 10.96 20.42
C SER A 914 -3.72 12.35 20.74
N GLY A 915 -2.86 13.18 21.31
CA GLY A 915 -3.17 14.57 21.59
C GLY A 915 -1.92 15.41 21.68
N GLY A 916 -2.08 16.72 21.51
CA GLY A 916 -0.95 17.61 21.47
C GLY A 916 -1.32 19.07 21.23
N ILE A 917 -0.34 19.81 20.79
CA ILE A 917 -0.44 21.26 20.54
C ILE A 917 -0.02 21.59 19.10
N ARG A 918 -0.61 22.65 18.59
CA ARG A 918 -0.21 23.32 17.33
C ARG A 918 0.01 24.80 17.58
N VAL A 919 0.97 25.33 16.87
CA VAL A 919 1.25 26.76 16.82
C VAL A 919 1.37 27.21 15.37
N ASN A 920 0.94 28.45 15.08
CA ASN A 920 0.97 28.99 13.74
C ASN A 920 1.04 30.54 13.82
N PHE A 921 2.15 31.15 13.41
CA PHE A 921 2.44 32.57 13.53
C PHE A 921 2.96 33.17 12.23
#